data_9abe88ade2b8cb9e91fbf4f051e18d8e
#
_entry.id   9abe88ade2b8cb9e91fbf4f051e18d8e
#
_cell.length_a   1.000
_cell.length_b   1.000
_cell.length_c   1.000
_cell.angle_alpha   90.00
_cell.angle_beta   90.00
_cell.angle_gamma   90.00
#
_symmetry.space_group_name_H-M   'P 1'
#
loop_
_entity.id
_entity.type
_entity.pdbx_description
1 polymer ?
#
loop_
_entity_poly.entity_id
_entity_poly.type
_entity_poly.pdbx_seq_one_letter_code
_entity_poly.pdbx_strand_id
1 'polypeptide(L)'
;MKPTRRTFVAGSLAAAGVAGGLLPAGVARAATAYTITADGITVSAETDGTIIVGDGTERIRIAHFQVKDTVLGGQRTFGGKPSLVTLPDGRQAIRVDYVMGAAAKTITVTGTFDVTARRLHMRWDATSSNQMYLNSQFSRTVVSPTATEYSTAVTRWNRDAGGGVPFETNDGILYTETWADTKAYFRLQSSRPDWTTASWMHIVGTYDALGVLRHEADLVFGNLREVSANAAAVGRPVGLDVWTDQPFNLWYETGHAMPVNVQVVAGSTVTAPVTLSWFARDFDGTTLTSGSTVLTLAPGQSADHKIVVPALQQQGVAFLEVQAGEAFARTTLSVLPSYDYQGGGMFGIANYPWLLKPSKADVATLLQKIGVASVRIAYNGAPGIPPAELEALGITPNIQHGDVVFDATPEQAKTWAAELVDVVVDARARYFEVDNERNQPWMSGLYADKYIRDGLRPVVERLAEVGSDVKVMNNGLGGMDVNWVDSFHAHGGWDLIDAFAFHPGRGNFTPDYAPTPDEWVTGSNGSYWNFLGGVREAKRRIREYGGGKELWLTEAYACTRPNQWWNDTMRQAAENVLLTMALAKAEGVDGVNWYQLYDSTIHHPQEADPANPEYHHGLMNRDLSAKPSLLAFATGTQVLEEAEFVRWLDLSKIERHLQGLLFMTPDGPLSVLWSRKDGYLLNVDHTEGQAYYPHPEVWEDDWPTKTHLTVRGGELVEIDCIGRRRTLSGSRIKLTLDGAPKLYRGLSAQPEQQLRLA
;
A
#
# COMPACT_ATOMS: atom_id res chain seq x y z
N MET A 1 -6.11 36.70 4.55
CA MET A 1 -7.42 36.02 4.55
C MET A 1 -7.24 34.73 5.33
N LYS A 2 -8.07 34.47 6.35
CA LYS A 2 -7.94 33.26 7.16
C LYS A 2 -8.40 32.05 6.37
N PRO A 3 -7.60 30.96 6.21
CA PRO A 3 -8.08 29.76 5.57
C PRO A 3 -9.06 29.04 6.50
N THR A 4 -10.20 28.71 5.96
CA THR A 4 -11.20 27.85 6.59
C THR A 4 -10.61 26.44 6.74
N ARG A 5 -10.56 25.98 7.97
CA ARG A 5 -10.15 24.62 8.35
C ARG A 5 -11.05 23.59 7.66
N ARG A 6 -10.53 22.91 6.63
CA ARG A 6 -10.97 21.56 6.30
C ARG A 6 -10.02 20.61 7.00
N THR A 7 -10.54 19.89 7.95
CA THR A 7 -9.84 18.90 8.74
C THR A 7 -9.36 17.79 7.79
N PHE A 8 -8.07 17.65 7.64
CA PHE A 8 -7.46 16.52 6.99
C PHE A 8 -7.63 15.31 7.93
N VAL A 9 -8.42 14.36 7.54
CA VAL A 9 -8.36 13.01 8.10
C VAL A 9 -7.38 12.26 7.24
N ALA A 10 -6.10 12.38 7.54
CA ALA A 10 -5.13 11.38 7.16
C ALA A 10 -5.51 10.13 7.95
N GLY A 11 -6.20 9.22 7.29
CA GLY A 11 -6.50 7.93 7.87
C GLY A 11 -5.26 7.07 7.89
N SER A 12 -4.34 7.32 8.83
CA SER A 12 -3.50 6.22 9.27
C SER A 12 -4.47 5.18 9.81
N LEU A 13 -4.51 4.03 9.17
CA LEU A 13 -5.23 2.86 9.61
C LEU A 13 -4.66 2.42 10.97
N ALA A 14 -5.11 3.07 12.03
CA ALA A 14 -5.12 2.42 13.31
C ALA A 14 -6.05 1.22 13.15
N ALA A 15 -5.48 0.03 12.95
CA ALA A 15 -6.20 -1.20 13.11
C ALA A 15 -6.67 -1.20 14.58
N ALA A 16 -7.87 -0.70 14.82
CA ALA A 16 -8.52 -0.91 16.08
C ALA A 16 -8.67 -2.43 16.23
N GLY A 17 -7.77 -3.03 16.97
CA GLY A 17 -7.84 -4.41 17.39
C GLY A 17 -9.12 -4.61 18.20
N VAL A 18 -10.22 -4.88 17.52
CA VAL A 18 -11.32 -5.53 18.19
C VAL A 18 -10.85 -6.97 18.37
N ALA A 19 -10.59 -7.34 19.60
CA ALA A 19 -10.42 -8.74 19.97
C ALA A 19 -11.56 -9.52 19.33
N GLY A 20 -11.26 -10.15 18.20
CA GLY A 20 -12.12 -11.11 17.55
C GLY A 20 -12.22 -12.28 18.51
N GLY A 21 -13.23 -12.26 19.37
CA GLY A 21 -13.55 -13.42 20.16
C GLY A 21 -13.61 -14.60 19.20
N LEU A 22 -12.69 -15.55 19.36
CA LEU A 22 -12.80 -16.88 18.81
C LEU A 22 -14.20 -17.34 19.15
N LEU A 23 -15.07 -17.48 18.17
CA LEU A 23 -16.33 -18.18 18.37
C LEU A 23 -15.95 -19.57 18.86
N PRO A 24 -16.42 -19.97 20.03
CA PRO A 24 -16.07 -21.29 20.57
C PRO A 24 -16.43 -22.34 19.52
N ALA A 25 -15.50 -23.23 19.24
CA ALA A 25 -15.76 -24.39 18.44
C ALA A 25 -16.92 -25.15 19.08
N GLY A 26 -18.12 -25.09 18.44
CA GLY A 26 -19.28 -25.78 18.95
C GLY A 26 -20.60 -25.00 18.97
N VAL A 27 -20.69 -23.82 18.35
CA VAL A 27 -22.00 -23.19 18.15
C VAL A 27 -22.81 -24.09 17.22
N ALA A 28 -23.87 -24.69 17.75
CA ALA A 28 -24.80 -25.48 16.95
C ALA A 28 -25.28 -24.61 15.77
N ARG A 29 -25.03 -25.06 14.54
CA ARG A 29 -25.51 -24.36 13.34
C ARG A 29 -27.02 -24.23 13.41
N ALA A 30 -27.53 -23.07 13.09
CA ALA A 30 -28.95 -22.87 12.90
C ALA A 30 -29.42 -23.79 11.71
N ALA A 31 -30.62 -24.32 11.77
CA ALA A 31 -31.13 -25.17 10.72
C ALA A 31 -31.38 -24.32 9.45
N THR A 32 -31.13 -24.89 8.27
CA THR A 32 -31.48 -24.28 6.99
C THR A 32 -32.98 -24.12 6.88
N ALA A 33 -33.45 -22.90 6.66
CA ALA A 33 -34.87 -22.60 6.52
C ALA A 33 -35.34 -22.64 5.06
N TYR A 34 -34.56 -22.01 4.16
CA TYR A 34 -34.89 -21.93 2.73
C TYR A 34 -33.64 -22.10 1.88
N THR A 35 -33.82 -22.60 0.66
CA THR A 35 -32.73 -22.73 -0.33
C THR A 35 -33.28 -22.44 -1.71
N ILE A 36 -32.50 -21.67 -2.50
CA ILE A 36 -32.70 -21.44 -3.92
C ILE A 36 -31.43 -21.82 -4.67
N THR A 37 -31.58 -22.31 -5.90
CA THR A 37 -30.43 -22.71 -6.73
C THR A 37 -30.66 -22.27 -8.16
N ALA A 38 -29.65 -21.65 -8.77
CA ALA A 38 -29.64 -21.33 -10.18
C ALA A 38 -28.19 -21.40 -10.69
N ASP A 39 -27.99 -21.92 -11.89
CA ASP A 39 -26.71 -21.99 -12.61
C ASP A 39 -25.54 -22.54 -11.77
N GLY A 40 -25.81 -23.56 -10.94
CA GLY A 40 -24.81 -24.18 -10.07
C GLY A 40 -24.53 -23.44 -8.78
N ILE A 41 -25.13 -22.26 -8.56
CA ILE A 41 -25.01 -21.51 -7.31
C ILE A 41 -26.21 -21.79 -6.42
N THR A 42 -25.95 -22.12 -5.16
CA THR A 42 -26.95 -22.34 -4.14
C THR A 42 -26.89 -21.25 -3.08
N VAL A 43 -28.02 -20.64 -2.79
CA VAL A 43 -28.20 -19.69 -1.70
C VAL A 43 -29.14 -20.27 -0.68
N SER A 44 -28.71 -20.34 0.56
CA SER A 44 -29.51 -20.84 1.68
C SER A 44 -29.60 -19.80 2.78
N ALA A 45 -30.74 -19.70 3.41
CA ALA A 45 -30.92 -18.95 4.66
C ALA A 45 -31.05 -19.93 5.83
N GLU A 46 -30.31 -19.66 6.89
CA GLU A 46 -30.47 -20.30 8.18
C GLU A 46 -31.65 -19.67 8.96
N THR A 47 -32.14 -20.34 9.96
CA THR A 47 -33.30 -19.88 10.74
C THR A 47 -33.06 -18.58 11.53
N ASP A 48 -31.81 -18.21 11.71
CA ASP A 48 -31.39 -16.95 12.32
C ASP A 48 -31.20 -15.80 11.32
N GLY A 49 -31.48 -16.06 10.04
CA GLY A 49 -31.29 -15.07 8.97
C GLY A 49 -29.89 -15.03 8.36
N THR A 50 -28.98 -15.87 8.79
CA THR A 50 -27.68 -16.03 8.15
C THR A 50 -27.84 -16.55 6.73
N ILE A 51 -27.15 -15.94 5.77
CA ILE A 51 -27.14 -16.35 4.38
C ILE A 51 -25.87 -17.14 4.08
N ILE A 52 -26.03 -18.30 3.45
CA ILE A 52 -24.94 -19.13 2.95
C ILE A 52 -25.09 -19.22 1.43
N VAL A 53 -24.01 -18.92 0.73
CA VAL A 53 -23.96 -19.06 -0.73
C VAL A 53 -22.78 -19.94 -1.13
N GLY A 54 -22.95 -20.78 -2.14
CA GLY A 54 -21.88 -21.66 -2.59
C GLY A 54 -22.13 -22.22 -3.98
N ASP A 55 -21.08 -22.72 -4.61
CA ASP A 55 -21.11 -23.37 -5.93
C ASP A 55 -20.93 -24.89 -5.87
N GLY A 56 -21.04 -25.48 -4.68
CA GLY A 56 -20.84 -26.91 -4.45
C GLY A 56 -19.41 -27.26 -4.01
N THR A 57 -18.42 -26.43 -4.29
CA THR A 57 -17.03 -26.58 -3.84
C THR A 57 -16.71 -25.68 -2.67
N GLU A 58 -17.28 -24.50 -2.64
CA GLU A 58 -17.08 -23.50 -1.61
C GLU A 58 -18.38 -22.91 -1.10
N ARG A 59 -18.34 -22.43 0.12
CA ARG A 59 -19.49 -21.80 0.77
C ARG A 59 -19.05 -20.50 1.44
N ILE A 60 -19.81 -19.45 1.19
CA ILE A 60 -19.64 -18.14 1.82
C ILE A 60 -20.78 -17.95 2.79
N ARG A 61 -20.46 -17.59 4.01
CA ARG A 61 -21.43 -17.23 5.03
C ARG A 61 -21.47 -15.74 5.20
N ILE A 62 -22.62 -15.12 4.92
CA ILE A 62 -22.88 -13.71 5.16
C ILE A 62 -23.55 -13.62 6.53
N ALA A 63 -22.74 -13.41 7.56
CA ALA A 63 -23.20 -13.57 8.96
C ALA A 63 -23.75 -12.29 9.59
N HIS A 64 -23.26 -11.12 9.19
CA HIS A 64 -23.60 -9.89 9.88
C HIS A 64 -23.75 -8.71 8.91
N PHE A 65 -24.77 -7.93 9.17
CA PHE A 65 -25.00 -6.61 8.63
C PHE A 65 -25.20 -5.65 9.81
N GLN A 66 -24.52 -4.52 9.83
CA GLN A 66 -24.60 -3.59 10.95
C GLN A 66 -25.04 -2.21 10.48
N VAL A 67 -26.01 -1.65 11.19
CA VAL A 67 -26.44 -0.25 11.03
C VAL A 67 -26.16 0.49 12.32
N LYS A 68 -25.49 1.63 12.23
CA LYS A 68 -25.32 2.55 13.35
C LYS A 68 -26.35 3.66 13.27
N ASP A 69 -27.22 3.69 14.24
CA ASP A 69 -28.20 4.78 14.41
C ASP A 69 -27.57 5.92 15.23
N THR A 70 -27.71 7.17 14.76
CA THR A 70 -27.16 8.35 15.44
C THR A 70 -27.74 8.60 16.82
N VAL A 71 -28.97 8.13 17.09
CA VAL A 71 -29.69 8.33 18.35
C VAL A 71 -29.49 7.15 19.31
N LEU A 72 -29.45 5.92 18.77
CA LEU A 72 -29.32 4.72 19.60
C LEU A 72 -27.86 4.43 19.99
N GLY A 73 -26.90 5.06 19.32
CA GLY A 73 -25.49 4.84 19.59
C GLY A 73 -25.06 3.36 19.39
N GLY A 74 -23.81 3.12 19.04
CA GLY A 74 -23.26 1.78 18.98
C GLY A 74 -23.67 0.94 17.77
N GLN A 75 -22.84 -0.07 17.49
CA GLN A 75 -23.09 -1.07 16.46
C GLN A 75 -24.11 -2.10 16.99
N ARG A 76 -25.03 -2.50 16.13
CA ARG A 76 -26.02 -3.52 16.45
C ARG A 76 -25.92 -4.68 15.48
N THR A 77 -25.62 -5.87 15.98
CA THR A 77 -25.78 -7.14 15.25
C THR A 77 -27.20 -7.66 15.44
N PHE A 78 -27.74 -8.37 14.48
CA PHE A 78 -29.13 -8.83 14.51
C PHE A 78 -29.30 -10.19 13.84
N GLY A 79 -30.27 -10.94 14.33
CA GLY A 79 -30.82 -12.11 13.67
C GLY A 79 -32.00 -11.73 12.79
N GLY A 80 -32.29 -12.51 11.76
CA GLY A 80 -33.36 -12.26 10.80
C GLY A 80 -34.37 -13.39 10.70
N LYS A 81 -35.54 -13.08 10.11
CA LYS A 81 -36.58 -14.06 9.79
C LYS A 81 -36.58 -14.27 8.28
N PRO A 82 -36.07 -15.40 7.78
CA PRO A 82 -36.07 -15.70 6.36
C PRO A 82 -37.46 -16.10 5.86
N SER A 83 -37.72 -15.80 4.60
CA SER A 83 -38.90 -16.20 3.85
C SER A 83 -38.56 -16.37 2.37
N LEU A 84 -39.33 -17.21 1.66
CA LEU A 84 -39.21 -17.32 0.22
C LEU A 84 -40.20 -16.35 -0.44
N VAL A 85 -39.75 -15.61 -1.43
CA VAL A 85 -40.57 -14.64 -2.15
C VAL A 85 -40.40 -14.83 -3.67
N THR A 86 -41.44 -14.44 -4.42
CA THR A 86 -41.36 -14.39 -5.88
C THR A 86 -41.16 -12.94 -6.35
N LEU A 87 -40.12 -12.74 -7.12
CA LEU A 87 -39.83 -11.43 -7.71
C LEU A 87 -40.79 -11.07 -8.84
N PRO A 88 -40.90 -9.82 -9.26
CA PRO A 88 -41.79 -9.40 -10.35
C PRO A 88 -41.54 -10.11 -11.68
N ASP A 89 -40.33 -10.62 -11.92
CA ASP A 89 -39.96 -11.41 -13.10
C ASP A 89 -40.22 -12.90 -12.97
N GLY A 90 -40.82 -13.32 -11.87
CA GLY A 90 -41.20 -14.74 -11.61
C GLY A 90 -40.10 -15.57 -10.93
N ARG A 91 -38.88 -15.03 -10.76
CA ARG A 91 -37.80 -15.77 -10.06
C ARG A 91 -38.07 -15.86 -8.58
N GLN A 92 -37.50 -16.90 -7.94
CA GLN A 92 -37.52 -17.03 -6.49
C GLN A 92 -36.36 -16.29 -5.88
N ALA A 93 -36.61 -15.64 -4.76
CA ALA A 93 -35.58 -14.98 -3.93
C ALA A 93 -35.79 -15.31 -2.45
N ILE A 94 -34.72 -15.28 -1.68
CA ILE A 94 -34.80 -15.36 -0.22
C ILE A 94 -34.87 -13.95 0.30
N ARG A 95 -35.90 -13.63 1.06
CA ARG A 95 -36.04 -12.38 1.80
C ARG A 95 -35.79 -12.65 3.27
N VAL A 96 -35.03 -11.78 3.92
CA VAL A 96 -34.79 -11.83 5.36
C VAL A 96 -35.18 -10.49 5.97
N ASP A 97 -36.10 -10.54 6.90
CA ASP A 97 -36.51 -9.35 7.66
C ASP A 97 -35.77 -9.32 9.00
N TYR A 98 -35.00 -8.28 9.20
CA TYR A 98 -34.20 -8.03 10.38
C TYR A 98 -34.81 -6.87 11.18
N VAL A 99 -34.88 -7.02 12.49
CA VAL A 99 -35.33 -5.96 13.41
C VAL A 99 -34.23 -5.65 14.40
N MET A 100 -33.82 -4.40 14.42
CA MET A 100 -32.72 -3.91 15.26
C MET A 100 -33.21 -2.87 16.25
N GLY A 101 -32.58 -2.79 17.40
CA GLY A 101 -32.80 -1.74 18.38
C GLY A 101 -33.50 -2.20 19.66
N ALA A 102 -33.68 -1.29 20.58
CA ALA A 102 -34.42 -1.50 21.83
C ALA A 102 -35.93 -1.27 21.63
N ALA A 103 -36.74 -1.82 22.47
CA ALA A 103 -38.20 -1.90 22.35
C ALA A 103 -38.96 -0.61 22.00
N ALA A 104 -38.35 0.56 22.20
CA ALA A 104 -38.96 1.87 21.90
C ALA A 104 -38.51 2.49 20.57
N LYS A 105 -37.45 1.98 19.95
CA LYS A 105 -36.88 2.48 18.67
C LYS A 105 -36.28 1.34 17.88
N THR A 106 -37.02 0.87 16.90
CA THR A 106 -36.62 -0.23 16.05
C THR A 106 -36.27 0.27 14.64
N ILE A 107 -35.22 -0.32 14.05
CA ILE A 107 -34.89 -0.18 12.64
C ILE A 107 -35.27 -1.50 12.00
N THR A 108 -36.03 -1.43 10.92
CA THR A 108 -36.34 -2.61 10.10
C THR A 108 -35.41 -2.62 8.89
N VAL A 109 -34.74 -3.72 8.69
CA VAL A 109 -33.88 -3.97 7.52
C VAL A 109 -34.38 -5.19 6.80
N THR A 110 -34.63 -5.07 5.50
CA THR A 110 -35.01 -6.21 4.65
C THR A 110 -33.86 -6.52 3.71
N GLY A 111 -33.31 -7.72 3.80
CA GLY A 111 -32.36 -8.28 2.82
C GLY A 111 -33.11 -9.12 1.80
N THR A 112 -32.85 -8.95 0.52
CA THR A 112 -33.36 -9.79 -0.57
C THR A 112 -32.18 -10.38 -1.34
N PHE A 113 -32.20 -11.70 -1.55
CA PHE A 113 -31.11 -12.47 -2.13
C PHE A 113 -31.65 -13.31 -3.28
N ASP A 114 -31.22 -13.04 -4.49
CA ASP A 114 -31.60 -13.80 -5.68
C ASP A 114 -30.39 -14.22 -6.50
N VAL A 115 -30.53 -15.30 -7.25
CA VAL A 115 -29.42 -15.88 -8.02
C VAL A 115 -29.75 -15.91 -9.49
N THR A 116 -28.84 -15.45 -10.31
CA THR A 116 -28.90 -15.55 -11.78
C THR A 116 -27.50 -15.66 -12.37
N ALA A 117 -27.34 -16.44 -13.43
CA ALA A 117 -26.11 -16.49 -14.24
C ALA A 117 -24.82 -16.53 -13.41
N ARG A 118 -24.73 -17.45 -12.44
CA ARG A 118 -23.61 -17.58 -11.50
C ARG A 118 -23.36 -16.30 -10.66
N ARG A 119 -24.41 -15.55 -10.40
CA ARG A 119 -24.37 -14.32 -9.62
C ARG A 119 -25.41 -14.35 -8.51
N LEU A 120 -25.01 -14.04 -7.30
CA LEU A 120 -25.90 -13.69 -6.21
C LEU A 120 -26.11 -12.18 -6.23
N HIS A 121 -27.34 -11.73 -6.45
CA HIS A 121 -27.73 -10.35 -6.26
C HIS A 121 -28.28 -10.17 -4.84
N MET A 122 -27.76 -9.18 -4.13
CA MET A 122 -28.16 -8.86 -2.76
C MET A 122 -28.68 -7.43 -2.71
N ARG A 123 -29.83 -7.26 -2.10
CA ARG A 123 -30.40 -5.94 -1.88
C ARG A 123 -30.84 -5.79 -0.43
N TRP A 124 -30.54 -4.69 0.18
CA TRP A 124 -30.98 -4.32 1.51
C TRP A 124 -31.76 -3.01 1.45
N ASP A 125 -32.93 -3.03 2.02
CA ASP A 125 -33.77 -1.87 2.24
C ASP A 125 -33.92 -1.68 3.75
N ALA A 126 -33.61 -0.51 4.28
CA ALA A 126 -33.80 -0.18 5.69
C ALA A 126 -34.65 1.07 5.83
N THR A 127 -35.46 1.11 6.89
CA THR A 127 -36.26 2.27 7.25
C THR A 127 -36.08 2.61 8.73
N SER A 128 -35.92 3.88 9.02
CA SER A 128 -35.83 4.40 10.40
C SER A 128 -36.41 5.80 10.47
N SER A 129 -36.88 6.20 11.63
CA SER A 129 -37.26 7.58 11.90
C SER A 129 -36.09 8.52 12.19
N ASN A 130 -34.88 7.97 12.28
CA ASN A 130 -33.65 8.69 12.63
C ASN A 130 -32.67 8.71 11.45
N GLN A 131 -31.72 9.61 11.52
CA GLN A 131 -30.56 9.57 10.63
C GLN A 131 -29.72 8.34 10.96
N MET A 132 -29.47 7.52 9.95
CA MET A 132 -28.68 6.30 10.08
C MET A 132 -27.33 6.46 9.42
N TYR A 133 -26.30 5.96 10.09
CA TYR A 133 -25.03 5.69 9.44
C TYR A 133 -24.96 4.20 9.11
N LEU A 134 -24.67 3.89 7.88
CA LEU A 134 -24.39 2.53 7.53
C LEU A 134 -22.95 2.20 7.94
N ASN A 135 -22.82 1.23 8.79
CA ASN A 135 -21.59 0.55 9.08
C ASN A 135 -21.69 -0.84 8.45
N SER A 136 -21.39 -0.94 7.18
CA SER A 136 -21.48 -2.22 6.49
C SER A 136 -20.26 -3.07 6.80
N GLN A 137 -20.37 -3.89 7.82
CA GLN A 137 -19.47 -5.00 8.05
C GLN A 137 -20.10 -6.26 7.46
N PHE A 138 -19.54 -6.75 6.37
CA PHE A 138 -19.73 -8.13 6.01
C PHE A 138 -18.66 -8.95 6.72
N SER A 139 -19.01 -9.62 7.80
CA SER A 139 -18.18 -10.73 8.19
C SER A 139 -18.54 -11.91 7.30
N ARG A 140 -17.59 -12.35 6.57
CA ARG A 140 -17.68 -13.48 5.68
C ARG A 140 -16.91 -14.62 6.29
N THR A 141 -17.59 -15.71 6.53
CA THR A 141 -16.95 -16.98 6.87
C THR A 141 -16.98 -17.85 5.61
N VAL A 142 -15.81 -18.18 5.10
CA VAL A 142 -15.70 -19.16 4.02
C VAL A 142 -15.56 -20.54 4.66
N VAL A 143 -16.45 -21.44 4.27
CA VAL A 143 -16.43 -22.84 4.73
C VAL A 143 -15.99 -23.68 3.55
N SER A 144 -14.74 -24.11 3.57
CA SER A 144 -14.29 -25.14 2.63
C SER A 144 -14.66 -26.53 3.17
N PRO A 145 -15.06 -27.49 2.31
CA PRO A 145 -15.32 -28.86 2.74
C PRO A 145 -14.11 -29.54 3.38
N THR A 146 -12.91 -29.06 3.13
CA THR A 146 -11.63 -29.63 3.57
C THR A 146 -10.89 -28.80 4.60
N ALA A 147 -11.38 -27.62 4.96
CA ALA A 147 -10.70 -26.70 5.84
C ALA A 147 -11.54 -26.27 7.03
N THR A 148 -10.86 -25.84 8.07
CA THR A 148 -11.46 -25.15 9.20
C THR A 148 -12.18 -23.88 8.71
N GLU A 149 -13.29 -23.58 9.30
CA GLU A 149 -14.05 -22.37 9.04
C GLU A 149 -13.18 -21.13 9.31
N TYR A 150 -13.06 -20.21 8.35
CA TYR A 150 -12.34 -18.95 8.54
C TYR A 150 -13.17 -17.77 8.05
N SER A 151 -12.97 -16.63 8.71
CA SER A 151 -13.73 -15.42 8.44
C SER A 151 -12.86 -14.40 7.68
N THR A 152 -13.40 -13.86 6.61
CA THR A 152 -12.90 -12.66 5.96
C THR A 152 -13.89 -11.53 6.15
N ALA A 153 -13.40 -10.35 6.47
CA ALA A 153 -14.21 -9.15 6.42
C ALA A 153 -14.17 -8.59 4.99
N VAL A 154 -15.34 -8.33 4.45
CA VAL A 154 -15.49 -7.57 3.23
C VAL A 154 -15.85 -6.17 3.63
N THR A 155 -15.02 -5.22 3.25
CA THR A 155 -15.27 -3.83 3.54
C THR A 155 -15.72 -3.13 2.28
N ARG A 156 -16.79 -2.42 2.39
CA ARG A 156 -17.22 -1.49 1.39
C ARG A 156 -16.30 -0.28 1.37
N TRP A 157 -15.98 0.17 0.18
CA TRP A 157 -15.30 1.42 0.00
C TRP A 157 -16.30 2.55 -0.28
N ASN A 158 -16.25 3.60 0.54
CA ASN A 158 -16.97 4.83 0.31
C ASN A 158 -15.97 5.92 -0.04
N ARG A 159 -16.15 6.52 -1.19
CA ARG A 159 -15.34 7.61 -1.72
C ARG A 159 -15.13 8.77 -0.73
N ASP A 160 -16.13 9.04 0.11
CA ASP A 160 -16.11 10.18 1.04
C ASP A 160 -15.57 9.81 2.43
N ALA A 161 -15.43 8.54 2.74
CA ALA A 161 -15.05 8.07 4.08
C ALA A 161 -13.59 7.60 4.20
N GLY A 162 -12.84 7.62 3.12
CA GLY A 162 -11.44 7.19 3.11
C GLY A 162 -11.24 5.73 3.50
N GLY A 163 -10.95 4.93 2.54
CA GLY A 163 -10.27 3.67 2.71
C GLY A 163 -11.05 2.46 3.17
N GLY A 164 -11.35 1.61 2.27
CA GLY A 164 -11.60 0.23 2.51
C GLY A 164 -10.48 -0.61 1.90
N VAL A 165 -10.11 -1.73 2.47
CA VAL A 165 -9.21 -2.69 1.84
C VAL A 165 -10.03 -3.67 1.04
N PRO A 166 -9.92 -3.66 -0.26
CA PRO A 166 -10.40 -4.75 -1.07
C PRO A 166 -9.52 -5.97 -0.85
N PHE A 167 -10.14 -7.11 -0.82
CA PHE A 167 -9.45 -8.39 -0.80
C PHE A 167 -9.41 -8.96 -2.19
N GLU A 168 -8.26 -9.48 -2.59
CA GLU A 168 -8.21 -10.38 -3.72
C GLU A 168 -8.60 -11.78 -3.29
N THR A 169 -9.44 -12.43 -4.09
CA THR A 169 -9.74 -13.86 -3.90
C THR A 169 -9.00 -14.67 -4.94
N ASN A 170 -8.47 -15.82 -4.52
CA ASN A 170 -7.80 -16.75 -5.42
C ASN A 170 -8.77 -17.51 -6.34
N ASP A 171 -10.04 -17.60 -5.99
CA ASP A 171 -10.97 -18.56 -6.57
C ASP A 171 -12.09 -17.90 -7.33
N GLY A 172 -11.88 -16.66 -7.69
CA GLY A 172 -12.76 -16.04 -8.62
C GLY A 172 -14.11 -15.66 -8.07
N ILE A 173 -14.20 -15.25 -6.81
CA ILE A 173 -15.38 -14.59 -6.29
C ILE A 173 -15.15 -13.10 -6.32
N LEU A 174 -16.04 -12.42 -7.02
CA LEU A 174 -16.07 -10.99 -7.05
C LEU A 174 -17.31 -10.45 -6.39
N TYR A 175 -17.11 -9.47 -5.57
CA TYR A 175 -18.14 -8.71 -4.90
C TYR A 175 -18.24 -7.32 -5.53
N THR A 176 -19.43 -6.93 -6.00
CA THR A 176 -19.71 -5.58 -6.46
C THR A 176 -20.78 -4.96 -5.59
N GLU A 177 -20.56 -3.73 -5.19
CA GLU A 177 -21.47 -2.98 -4.35
C GLU A 177 -21.87 -1.69 -5.04
N THR A 178 -23.16 -1.39 -5.08
CA THR A 178 -23.69 -0.13 -5.59
C THR A 178 -24.36 0.62 -4.44
N TRP A 179 -23.93 1.83 -4.19
CA TRP A 179 -24.55 2.69 -3.19
C TRP A 179 -24.56 4.14 -3.65
N ALA A 180 -25.71 4.79 -3.56
CA ALA A 180 -25.84 6.21 -3.85
C ALA A 180 -24.99 6.64 -5.06
N ASP A 181 -25.17 5.95 -6.18
CA ASP A 181 -24.47 6.15 -7.46
C ASP A 181 -22.97 5.79 -7.47
N THR A 182 -22.42 5.27 -6.39
CA THR A 182 -21.03 4.81 -6.36
C THR A 182 -20.98 3.30 -6.55
N LYS A 183 -20.23 2.83 -7.54
CA LYS A 183 -19.91 1.41 -7.74
C LYS A 183 -18.53 1.14 -7.20
N ALA A 184 -18.45 0.16 -6.32
CA ALA A 184 -17.18 -0.38 -5.86
C ALA A 184 -17.08 -1.85 -6.26
N TYR A 185 -15.92 -2.24 -6.77
CA TYR A 185 -15.65 -3.61 -7.20
C TYR A 185 -14.59 -4.19 -6.27
N PHE A 186 -14.88 -5.34 -5.69
CA PHE A 186 -13.96 -6.03 -4.81
C PHE A 186 -13.69 -7.43 -5.34
N ARG A 187 -12.44 -7.79 -5.45
CA ARG A 187 -12.04 -9.19 -5.61
C ARG A 187 -11.97 -9.82 -4.24
N LEU A 188 -12.67 -10.91 -4.07
CA LEU A 188 -12.67 -11.68 -2.84
C LEU A 188 -11.88 -12.96 -3.08
N GLN A 189 -10.84 -13.16 -2.31
CA GLN A 189 -10.17 -14.46 -2.31
C GLN A 189 -10.93 -15.45 -1.45
N SER A 190 -11.18 -16.63 -1.96
CA SER A 190 -12.05 -17.57 -1.33
C SER A 190 -11.32 -18.48 -0.38
N SER A 191 -10.07 -18.69 -0.39
CA SER A 191 -9.52 -19.62 0.58
C SER A 191 -8.02 -19.62 0.77
N ARG A 192 -7.62 -19.42 2.01
CA ARG A 192 -6.41 -20.02 2.52
C ARG A 192 -6.74 -20.85 3.73
N PRO A 193 -6.36 -22.15 3.72
CA PRO A 193 -6.52 -23.03 4.86
C PRO A 193 -5.79 -22.53 6.11
N ASP A 194 -4.79 -21.69 5.91
CA ASP A 194 -3.95 -21.10 6.95
C ASP A 194 -4.39 -19.68 7.39
N TRP A 195 -5.47 -19.16 6.86
CA TRP A 195 -5.94 -17.83 7.24
C TRP A 195 -6.95 -17.90 8.39
N THR A 196 -6.50 -17.56 9.57
CA THR A 196 -7.27 -17.71 10.82
C THR A 196 -7.88 -16.41 11.34
N THR A 197 -7.51 -15.25 10.79
CA THR A 197 -7.96 -13.94 11.27
C THR A 197 -8.61 -13.10 10.18
N ALA A 198 -9.67 -12.41 10.55
CA ALA A 198 -10.35 -11.44 9.69
C ALA A 198 -9.77 -10.04 9.94
N SER A 199 -9.36 -9.38 8.87
CA SER A 199 -9.15 -7.93 8.94
C SER A 199 -10.48 -7.23 8.78
N TRP A 200 -10.78 -6.30 9.68
CA TRP A 200 -11.98 -5.50 9.63
C TRP A 200 -11.66 -4.11 9.13
N MET A 201 -12.41 -3.63 8.15
CA MET A 201 -12.44 -2.22 7.87
C MET A 201 -13.86 -1.71 7.91
N HIS A 202 -14.04 -0.60 8.61
CA HIS A 202 -15.32 0.07 8.75
C HIS A 202 -15.42 1.19 7.74
N ILE A 203 -16.51 1.18 6.98
CA ILE A 203 -16.90 2.36 6.23
C ILE A 203 -18.20 2.87 6.83
N VAL A 204 -18.17 4.11 7.22
CA VAL A 204 -19.34 4.80 7.75
C VAL A 204 -19.84 5.76 6.69
N GLY A 205 -20.97 5.45 6.09
CA GLY A 205 -21.64 6.37 5.18
C GLY A 205 -22.79 7.09 5.88
N THR A 206 -22.94 8.39 5.60
CA THR A 206 -24.05 9.18 6.11
C THR A 206 -25.17 9.18 5.10
N TYR A 207 -26.41 8.98 5.56
CA TYR A 207 -27.61 9.10 4.75
C TYR A 207 -28.14 10.53 4.76
N ASP A 208 -28.34 11.09 3.54
CA ASP A 208 -28.93 12.42 3.40
C ASP A 208 -30.46 12.43 3.46
N ALA A 209 -31.11 11.28 3.27
CA ALA A 209 -32.55 11.14 3.34
C ALA A 209 -32.98 10.55 4.68
N LEU A 210 -33.75 11.30 5.43
CA LEU A 210 -34.43 10.78 6.62
C LEU A 210 -35.28 9.56 6.22
N GLY A 211 -34.88 8.39 6.71
CA GLY A 211 -35.79 7.28 6.84
C GLY A 211 -35.64 6.12 5.85
N VAL A 212 -34.89 6.22 4.75
CA VAL A 212 -34.80 5.11 3.78
C VAL A 212 -33.36 4.86 3.34
N LEU A 213 -32.93 3.63 3.50
CA LEU A 213 -31.67 3.11 3.01
C LEU A 213 -31.94 2.09 1.91
N ARG A 214 -31.29 2.21 0.78
CA ARG A 214 -31.19 1.14 -0.21
C ARG A 214 -29.75 0.84 -0.55
N HIS A 215 -29.40 -0.44 -0.49
CA HIS A 215 -28.08 -0.93 -0.79
C HIS A 215 -28.17 -2.17 -1.68
N GLU A 216 -27.40 -2.22 -2.72
CA GLU A 216 -27.36 -3.35 -3.64
C GLU A 216 -25.92 -3.84 -3.84
N ALA A 217 -25.76 -5.15 -3.95
CA ALA A 217 -24.48 -5.78 -4.18
C ALA A 217 -24.62 -7.07 -4.99
N ASP A 218 -23.64 -7.35 -5.81
CA ASP A 218 -23.56 -8.59 -6.57
C ASP A 218 -22.33 -9.41 -6.13
N LEU A 219 -22.53 -10.72 -5.98
CA LEU A 219 -21.48 -11.69 -5.76
C LEU A 219 -21.42 -12.60 -6.99
N VAL A 220 -20.31 -12.56 -7.71
CA VAL A 220 -20.10 -13.33 -8.95
C VAL A 220 -19.18 -14.50 -8.69
N PHE A 221 -19.52 -15.69 -9.22
CA PHE A 221 -18.77 -16.93 -9.06
C PHE A 221 -18.11 -17.37 -10.35
N GLY A 222 -16.88 -17.86 -10.27
CA GLY A 222 -16.11 -18.34 -11.41
C GLY A 222 -14.64 -18.52 -11.01
N ASN A 223 -13.78 -18.83 -11.95
CA ASN A 223 -12.34 -18.73 -11.70
C ASN A 223 -11.92 -17.25 -11.63
N LEU A 224 -10.74 -16.98 -11.06
CA LEU A 224 -10.28 -15.61 -10.81
C LEU A 224 -10.36 -14.72 -12.07
N ARG A 225 -10.02 -15.26 -13.23
CA ARG A 225 -9.99 -14.50 -14.50
C ARG A 225 -11.38 -14.21 -15.03
N GLU A 226 -12.26 -15.22 -15.04
CA GLU A 226 -13.66 -15.03 -15.42
C GLU A 226 -14.34 -14.01 -14.52
N VAL A 227 -14.11 -14.08 -13.22
CA VAL A 227 -14.71 -13.16 -12.27
C VAL A 227 -14.15 -11.74 -12.42
N SER A 228 -12.88 -11.60 -12.64
CA SER A 228 -12.24 -10.31 -12.86
C SER A 228 -12.83 -9.56 -14.06
N ALA A 229 -12.88 -10.24 -15.20
CA ALA A 229 -13.43 -9.64 -16.42
C ALA A 229 -14.95 -9.43 -16.33
N ASN A 230 -15.71 -10.39 -15.74
CA ASN A 230 -17.15 -10.24 -15.51
C ASN A 230 -17.47 -9.07 -14.57
N ALA A 231 -16.64 -8.85 -13.58
CA ALA A 231 -16.80 -7.71 -12.70
C ALA A 231 -16.61 -6.39 -13.42
N ALA A 232 -15.56 -6.31 -14.19
CA ALA A 232 -15.31 -5.14 -15.01
C ALA A 232 -16.46 -4.87 -16.00
N ALA A 233 -17.22 -5.94 -16.38
CA ALA A 233 -18.39 -5.84 -17.25
C ALA A 233 -19.69 -5.45 -16.53
N VAL A 234 -19.74 -5.43 -15.20
CA VAL A 234 -20.98 -5.07 -14.48
C VAL A 234 -21.40 -3.65 -14.81
N GLY A 235 -22.59 -3.51 -15.43
CA GLY A 235 -23.13 -2.24 -15.84
C GLY A 235 -22.37 -1.52 -16.97
N ARG A 236 -21.46 -2.20 -17.65
CA ARG A 236 -20.68 -1.71 -18.80
C ARG A 236 -20.91 -2.62 -20.02
N PRO A 237 -20.71 -2.09 -21.24
CA PRO A 237 -20.79 -2.92 -22.44
C PRO A 237 -19.71 -3.99 -22.51
N VAL A 238 -18.54 -3.71 -21.94
CA VAL A 238 -17.36 -4.57 -22.04
C VAL A 238 -16.60 -4.60 -20.71
N GLY A 239 -16.18 -5.77 -20.28
CA GLY A 239 -15.21 -5.99 -19.23
C GLY A 239 -13.86 -6.42 -19.81
N LEU A 240 -12.78 -6.04 -19.13
CA LEU A 240 -11.41 -6.31 -19.55
C LEU A 240 -10.57 -6.74 -18.35
N ASP A 241 -9.85 -7.86 -18.49
CA ASP A 241 -8.80 -8.26 -17.55
C ASP A 241 -7.49 -8.49 -18.30
N VAL A 242 -6.37 -8.08 -17.68
CA VAL A 242 -5.03 -8.15 -18.26
C VAL A 242 -4.06 -8.69 -17.21
N TRP A 243 -3.36 -9.78 -17.53
CA TRP A 243 -2.42 -10.40 -16.58
C TRP A 243 -1.29 -11.13 -17.26
N THR A 244 -0.26 -11.47 -16.51
CA THR A 244 0.79 -12.41 -16.94
C THR A 244 0.79 -13.66 -16.05
N ASP A 245 1.51 -14.70 -16.48
CA ASP A 245 1.73 -15.89 -15.65
C ASP A 245 2.95 -15.70 -14.71
N GLN A 246 3.64 -14.56 -14.82
CA GLN A 246 4.74 -14.20 -13.94
C GLN A 246 4.23 -13.48 -12.69
N PRO A 247 4.63 -13.90 -11.49
CA PRO A 247 4.35 -13.14 -10.28
C PRO A 247 4.80 -11.69 -10.43
N PHE A 248 3.94 -10.75 -10.02
CA PHE A 248 4.23 -9.31 -10.07
C PHE A 248 4.47 -8.72 -11.48
N ASN A 249 4.15 -9.44 -12.55
CA ASN A 249 4.54 -9.08 -13.91
C ASN A 249 6.07 -8.81 -14.01
N LEU A 250 6.88 -9.57 -13.26
CA LEU A 250 8.30 -9.33 -13.07
C LEU A 250 9.13 -10.54 -13.52
N TRP A 251 10.07 -10.32 -14.43
CA TRP A 251 11.03 -11.30 -14.92
C TRP A 251 12.39 -11.04 -14.29
N TYR A 252 13.03 -12.11 -13.80
CA TYR A 252 14.38 -12.03 -13.20
C TYR A 252 15.51 -12.29 -14.19
N GLU A 253 15.18 -12.40 -15.47
CA GLU A 253 16.12 -12.60 -16.55
C GLU A 253 15.83 -11.65 -17.71
N THR A 254 16.89 -11.15 -18.36
CA THR A 254 16.77 -10.30 -19.55
C THR A 254 16.60 -11.13 -20.82
N GLY A 255 16.19 -10.50 -21.91
CA GLY A 255 16.15 -11.13 -23.23
C GLY A 255 14.97 -12.06 -23.49
N HIS A 256 14.03 -12.17 -22.58
CA HIS A 256 12.81 -12.96 -22.75
C HIS A 256 11.64 -12.08 -23.17
N ALA A 257 10.88 -12.55 -24.17
CA ALA A 257 9.63 -11.92 -24.53
C ALA A 257 8.62 -12.04 -23.36
N MET A 258 7.81 -11.03 -23.18
CA MET A 258 6.87 -10.92 -22.08
C MET A 258 5.45 -11.18 -22.57
N PRO A 259 4.95 -12.41 -22.46
CA PRO A 259 3.59 -12.74 -22.86
C PRO A 259 2.57 -12.20 -21.84
N VAL A 260 1.53 -11.56 -22.34
CA VAL A 260 0.43 -11.00 -21.58
C VAL A 260 -0.87 -11.61 -22.05
N ASN A 261 -1.65 -12.13 -21.13
CA ASN A 261 -2.98 -12.65 -21.37
C ASN A 261 -4.01 -11.53 -21.20
N VAL A 262 -4.97 -11.50 -22.09
CA VAL A 262 -6.08 -10.54 -22.07
C VAL A 262 -7.38 -11.31 -22.19
N GLN A 263 -8.33 -11.05 -21.31
CA GLN A 263 -9.71 -11.55 -21.44
C GLN A 263 -10.67 -10.39 -21.61
N VAL A 264 -11.49 -10.46 -22.63
CA VAL A 264 -12.55 -9.50 -22.93
C VAL A 264 -13.89 -10.19 -22.70
N VAL A 265 -14.77 -9.59 -21.92
CA VAL A 265 -16.12 -10.10 -21.66
C VAL A 265 -17.13 -9.09 -22.19
N ALA A 266 -18.06 -9.55 -23.02
CA ALA A 266 -19.19 -8.75 -23.45
C ALA A 266 -20.24 -8.65 -22.33
N GLY A 267 -20.49 -7.44 -21.85
CA GLY A 267 -21.56 -7.17 -20.90
C GLY A 267 -22.96 -7.31 -21.53
N SER A 268 -24.00 -7.20 -20.72
CA SER A 268 -25.39 -7.34 -21.16
C SER A 268 -25.85 -6.27 -22.16
N THR A 269 -25.12 -5.16 -22.24
CA THR A 269 -25.47 -3.99 -23.09
C THR A 269 -24.64 -3.89 -24.36
N VAL A 270 -23.78 -4.88 -24.64
CA VAL A 270 -22.98 -4.89 -25.87
C VAL A 270 -23.87 -4.98 -27.11
N THR A 271 -23.68 -4.09 -28.07
CA THR A 271 -24.51 -4.01 -29.29
C THR A 271 -23.72 -4.07 -30.59
N ALA A 272 -22.40 -4.09 -30.54
CA ALA A 272 -21.51 -4.04 -31.72
C ALA A 272 -20.25 -4.87 -31.47
N PRO A 273 -19.51 -5.22 -32.54
CA PRO A 273 -18.18 -5.80 -32.40
C PRO A 273 -17.27 -4.90 -31.55
N VAL A 274 -16.48 -5.51 -30.69
CA VAL A 274 -15.56 -4.83 -29.79
C VAL A 274 -14.17 -4.78 -30.42
N THR A 275 -13.61 -3.60 -30.59
CA THR A 275 -12.19 -3.46 -30.96
C THR A 275 -11.33 -3.58 -29.71
N LEU A 276 -10.48 -4.59 -29.69
CA LEU A 276 -9.38 -4.73 -28.73
C LEU A 276 -8.13 -4.10 -29.35
N SER A 277 -7.53 -3.15 -28.67
CA SER A 277 -6.27 -2.52 -29.07
C SER A 277 -5.28 -2.50 -27.92
N TRP A 278 -3.99 -2.49 -28.24
CA TRP A 278 -2.92 -2.43 -27.26
C TRP A 278 -1.76 -1.59 -27.72
N PHE A 279 -1.03 -1.05 -26.75
CA PHE A 279 0.14 -0.24 -26.98
C PHE A 279 1.12 -0.40 -25.82
N ALA A 280 2.38 -0.73 -26.08
CA ALA A 280 3.42 -0.84 -25.07
C ALA A 280 4.59 0.09 -25.38
N ARG A 281 5.07 0.81 -24.34
CA ARG A 281 6.25 1.68 -24.39
C ARG A 281 7.21 1.34 -23.27
N ASP A 282 8.50 1.57 -23.51
CA ASP A 282 9.51 1.52 -22.45
C ASP A 282 9.54 2.80 -21.60
N PHE A 283 10.46 2.86 -20.65
CA PHE A 283 10.63 4.00 -19.73
C PHE A 283 10.98 5.32 -20.44
N ASP A 284 11.54 5.27 -21.64
CA ASP A 284 11.88 6.45 -22.44
C ASP A 284 10.80 6.80 -23.49
N GLY A 285 9.67 6.08 -23.47
CA GLY A 285 8.57 6.28 -24.40
C GLY A 285 8.76 5.60 -25.76
N THR A 286 9.81 4.80 -25.92
CA THR A 286 10.03 4.04 -27.15
C THR A 286 8.95 2.98 -27.30
N THR A 287 8.27 2.97 -28.44
CA THR A 287 7.25 1.96 -28.73
C THR A 287 7.88 0.58 -28.86
N LEU A 288 7.45 -0.35 -28.01
CA LEU A 288 7.88 -1.75 -28.04
C LEU A 288 6.98 -2.60 -28.95
N THR A 289 5.66 -2.41 -28.82
CA THR A 289 4.65 -3.08 -29.65
C THR A 289 3.35 -2.31 -29.65
N SER A 290 2.56 -2.50 -30.70
CA SER A 290 1.17 -2.03 -30.76
C SER A 290 0.37 -2.91 -31.71
N GLY A 291 -0.95 -2.94 -31.55
CA GLY A 291 -1.81 -3.69 -32.46
C GLY A 291 -3.30 -3.52 -32.12
N SER A 292 -4.13 -4.12 -32.95
CA SER A 292 -5.56 -4.19 -32.71
C SER A 292 -6.19 -5.40 -33.37
N THR A 293 -7.32 -5.85 -32.83
CA THR A 293 -8.17 -6.89 -33.42
C THR A 293 -9.63 -6.61 -33.12
N VAL A 294 -10.53 -7.14 -33.95
CA VAL A 294 -11.98 -6.98 -33.75
C VAL A 294 -12.54 -8.30 -33.22
N LEU A 295 -13.25 -8.21 -32.09
CA LEU A 295 -13.92 -9.32 -31.45
C LEU A 295 -15.44 -9.21 -31.68
N THR A 296 -16.05 -10.28 -32.19
CA THR A 296 -17.49 -10.37 -32.30
C THR A 296 -18.01 -11.24 -31.18
N LEU A 297 -18.59 -10.59 -30.16
CA LEU A 297 -19.06 -11.25 -28.94
C LEU A 297 -20.55 -10.99 -28.75
N ALA A 298 -21.30 -12.04 -28.44
CA ALA A 298 -22.66 -11.89 -27.92
C ALA A 298 -22.63 -11.51 -26.44
N PRO A 299 -23.72 -10.91 -25.89
CA PRO A 299 -23.81 -10.61 -24.47
C PRO A 299 -23.46 -11.84 -23.59
N GLY A 300 -22.58 -11.65 -22.62
CA GLY A 300 -22.10 -12.70 -21.72
C GLY A 300 -20.99 -13.61 -22.30
N GLN A 301 -20.62 -13.46 -23.56
CA GLN A 301 -19.48 -14.19 -24.13
C GLN A 301 -18.15 -13.54 -23.76
N SER A 302 -17.12 -14.37 -23.65
CA SER A 302 -15.75 -13.95 -23.46
C SER A 302 -14.85 -14.36 -24.63
N ALA A 303 -13.77 -13.62 -24.83
CA ALA A 303 -12.68 -14.00 -25.72
C ALA A 303 -11.33 -13.76 -25.04
N ASP A 304 -10.45 -14.72 -25.24
CA ASP A 304 -9.06 -14.60 -24.79
C ASP A 304 -8.17 -14.12 -25.94
N HIS A 305 -7.22 -13.29 -25.61
CA HIS A 305 -6.20 -12.79 -26.55
C HIS A 305 -4.84 -12.81 -25.87
N LYS A 306 -3.78 -13.01 -26.66
CA LYS A 306 -2.41 -13.00 -26.16
C LYS A 306 -1.61 -11.90 -26.83
N ILE A 307 -1.09 -10.99 -26.04
CA ILE A 307 -0.15 -9.95 -26.47
C ILE A 307 1.26 -10.42 -26.14
N VAL A 308 2.21 -10.17 -27.01
CA VAL A 308 3.62 -10.42 -26.74
C VAL A 308 4.36 -9.10 -26.79
N VAL A 309 4.87 -8.67 -25.64
CA VAL A 309 5.75 -7.51 -25.55
C VAL A 309 7.19 -7.98 -25.77
N PRO A 310 7.97 -7.34 -26.66
CA PRO A 310 9.35 -7.69 -26.90
C PRO A 310 10.22 -7.65 -25.64
N ALA A 311 11.26 -8.46 -25.65
CA ALA A 311 12.22 -8.57 -24.57
C ALA A 311 12.91 -7.24 -24.25
N LEU A 312 12.97 -6.87 -22.99
CA LEU A 312 13.90 -5.86 -22.49
C LEU A 312 15.29 -6.47 -22.36
N GLN A 313 16.32 -5.81 -22.90
CA GLN A 313 17.68 -6.32 -22.96
C GLN A 313 18.50 -6.04 -21.70
N GLN A 314 17.96 -5.24 -20.80
CA GLN A 314 18.52 -4.89 -19.50
C GLN A 314 17.39 -4.64 -18.49
N GLN A 315 17.74 -4.39 -17.25
CA GLN A 315 16.79 -3.93 -16.24
C GLN A 315 15.94 -2.79 -16.78
N GLY A 316 14.63 -2.84 -16.54
CA GLY A 316 13.73 -1.84 -17.09
C GLY A 316 12.27 -2.17 -16.89
N VAL A 317 11.43 -1.28 -17.38
CA VAL A 317 9.97 -1.37 -17.29
C VAL A 317 9.35 -1.04 -18.66
N ALA A 318 8.31 -1.79 -19.01
CA ALA A 318 7.42 -1.50 -20.11
C ALA A 318 6.02 -1.19 -19.57
N PHE A 319 5.40 -0.14 -20.06
CA PHE A 319 4.02 0.24 -19.78
C PHE A 319 3.13 -0.30 -20.87
N LEU A 320 2.22 -1.19 -20.52
CA LEU A 320 1.25 -1.77 -21.44
C LEU A 320 -0.12 -1.19 -21.18
N GLU A 321 -0.72 -0.62 -22.20
CA GLU A 321 -2.11 -0.17 -22.24
C GLU A 321 -2.91 -1.09 -23.14
N VAL A 322 -4.07 -1.50 -22.65
CA VAL A 322 -5.02 -2.34 -23.37
C VAL A 322 -6.39 -1.69 -23.30
N GLN A 323 -7.06 -1.59 -24.43
CA GLN A 323 -8.39 -1.03 -24.54
C GLN A 323 -9.32 -1.98 -25.28
N ALA A 324 -10.51 -2.20 -24.75
CA ALA A 324 -11.58 -2.95 -25.39
C ALA A 324 -12.88 -2.14 -25.35
N GLY A 325 -13.23 -1.48 -26.47
CA GLY A 325 -14.30 -0.50 -26.48
C GLY A 325 -14.04 0.65 -25.48
N GLU A 326 -14.90 0.81 -24.50
CA GLU A 326 -14.75 1.80 -23.42
C GLU A 326 -13.92 1.27 -22.22
N ALA A 327 -13.70 -0.03 -22.15
CA ALA A 327 -12.89 -0.62 -21.08
C ALA A 327 -11.41 -0.41 -21.34
N PHE A 328 -10.69 0.00 -20.30
CA PHE A 328 -9.26 0.29 -20.33
C PHE A 328 -8.55 -0.38 -19.15
N ALA A 329 -7.39 -0.95 -19.43
CA ALA A 329 -6.49 -1.47 -18.42
C ALA A 329 -5.06 -1.03 -18.73
N ARG A 330 -4.31 -0.70 -17.69
CA ARG A 330 -2.89 -0.40 -17.74
C ARG A 330 -2.15 -1.29 -16.75
N THR A 331 -1.04 -1.87 -17.16
CA THR A 331 -0.13 -2.62 -16.29
C THR A 331 1.30 -2.33 -16.65
N THR A 332 2.22 -2.66 -15.75
CA THR A 332 3.66 -2.63 -16.04
C THR A 332 4.20 -4.05 -16.16
N LEU A 333 5.19 -4.20 -17.01
CA LEU A 333 5.96 -5.43 -17.21
C LEU A 333 7.42 -5.07 -16.94
N SER A 334 8.04 -5.71 -15.98
CA SER A 334 9.36 -5.29 -15.52
C SER A 334 10.38 -6.41 -15.60
N VAL A 335 11.62 -6.04 -15.86
CA VAL A 335 12.77 -6.94 -15.82
C VAL A 335 13.72 -6.46 -14.73
N LEU A 336 14.00 -7.33 -13.78
CA LEU A 336 14.93 -7.10 -12.69
C LEU A 336 15.89 -8.31 -12.62
N PRO A 337 17.07 -8.23 -13.25
CA PRO A 337 18.05 -9.32 -13.18
C PRO A 337 18.40 -9.67 -11.75
N SER A 338 18.48 -10.96 -11.49
CA SER A 338 18.82 -11.45 -10.14
C SER A 338 20.17 -10.90 -9.68
N TYR A 339 20.20 -10.54 -8.42
CA TYR A 339 21.40 -10.11 -7.70
C TYR A 339 21.52 -10.89 -6.40
N ASP A 340 22.71 -11.32 -6.05
CA ASP A 340 22.96 -12.06 -4.82
C ASP A 340 23.36 -11.09 -3.70
N TYR A 341 22.38 -10.68 -2.91
CA TYR A 341 22.61 -9.82 -1.75
C TYR A 341 23.41 -10.56 -0.69
N GLN A 342 24.42 -9.88 -0.16
CA GLN A 342 25.32 -10.46 0.83
C GLN A 342 24.78 -10.35 2.26
N GLY A 343 23.70 -9.61 2.46
CA GLY A 343 23.11 -9.33 3.77
C GLY A 343 23.75 -8.13 4.45
N GLY A 344 23.20 -7.73 5.60
CA GLY A 344 23.71 -6.58 6.37
C GLY A 344 23.36 -5.21 5.78
N GLY A 345 22.48 -5.15 4.81
CA GLY A 345 21.93 -3.90 4.27
C GLY A 345 21.10 -3.12 5.29
N MET A 346 20.88 -1.85 5.01
CA MET A 346 20.10 -0.95 5.86
C MET A 346 18.70 -0.66 5.32
N PHE A 347 18.36 -1.14 4.12
CA PHE A 347 17.12 -0.81 3.45
C PHE A 347 16.08 -1.91 3.62
N GLY A 348 14.91 -1.53 4.10
CA GLY A 348 13.80 -2.42 4.41
C GLY A 348 12.47 -1.92 3.85
N ILE A 349 11.42 -2.65 4.16
CA ILE A 349 10.05 -2.32 3.79
C ILE A 349 9.21 -2.17 5.06
N ALA A 350 8.48 -1.07 5.17
CA ALA A 350 7.41 -0.92 6.15
C ALA A 350 6.11 -1.42 5.53
N ASN A 351 5.45 -2.33 6.20
CA ASN A 351 4.21 -2.96 5.76
C ASN A 351 4.30 -3.61 4.37
N TYR A 352 4.40 -4.90 4.36
CA TYR A 352 3.98 -5.69 3.22
C TYR A 352 2.63 -6.31 3.58
N PRO A 353 1.52 -5.69 3.22
CA PRO A 353 0.23 -6.25 3.54
C PRO A 353 0.16 -7.66 2.97
N TRP A 354 -0.43 -8.53 3.75
CA TRP A 354 -0.57 -9.91 3.36
C TRP A 354 -1.53 -10.06 2.20
N LEU A 355 -1.00 -10.49 1.07
CA LEU A 355 -1.80 -10.84 -0.09
C LEU A 355 -1.88 -12.35 -0.24
N LEU A 356 -3.02 -12.82 -0.69
CA LEU A 356 -3.26 -14.22 -0.94
C LEU A 356 -2.74 -14.65 -2.31
N LYS A 357 -2.58 -13.72 -3.23
CA LYS A 357 -1.81 -13.86 -4.47
C LYS A 357 -1.02 -12.58 -4.69
N PRO A 358 0.21 -12.69 -5.01
CA PRO A 358 1.02 -13.90 -5.15
C PRO A 358 1.19 -14.68 -3.85
N SER A 359 1.74 -15.88 -3.94
CA SER A 359 1.95 -16.74 -2.77
C SER A 359 2.96 -16.15 -1.78
N LYS A 360 3.01 -16.66 -0.54
CA LYS A 360 4.07 -16.30 0.41
C LYS A 360 5.47 -16.46 -0.18
N ALA A 361 5.68 -17.56 -0.92
CA ALA A 361 6.97 -17.85 -1.55
C ALA A 361 7.33 -16.80 -2.62
N ASP A 362 6.34 -16.33 -3.39
CA ASP A 362 6.57 -15.27 -4.38
C ASP A 362 6.94 -13.95 -3.71
N VAL A 363 6.23 -13.59 -2.62
CA VAL A 363 6.56 -12.38 -1.84
C VAL A 363 7.94 -12.50 -1.21
N ALA A 364 8.25 -13.63 -0.59
CA ALA A 364 9.56 -13.90 -0.01
C ALA A 364 10.68 -13.78 -1.07
N THR A 365 10.47 -14.38 -2.24
CA THR A 365 11.39 -14.27 -3.38
C THR A 365 11.56 -12.82 -3.81
N LEU A 366 10.48 -12.06 -3.93
CA LEU A 366 10.54 -10.65 -4.29
C LEU A 366 11.38 -9.85 -3.29
N LEU A 367 11.10 -10.02 -1.98
CA LEU A 367 11.84 -9.29 -0.93
C LEU A 367 13.35 -9.56 -1.01
N GLN A 368 13.75 -10.82 -1.25
CA GLN A 368 15.15 -11.15 -1.47
C GLN A 368 15.72 -10.51 -2.73
N LYS A 369 15.00 -10.60 -3.86
CA LYS A 369 15.46 -10.11 -5.16
C LYS A 369 15.59 -8.59 -5.25
N ILE A 370 14.86 -7.86 -4.43
CA ILE A 370 15.01 -6.40 -4.31
C ILE A 370 15.93 -5.98 -3.15
N GLY A 371 16.51 -6.92 -2.42
CA GLY A 371 17.52 -6.68 -1.39
C GLY A 371 16.96 -6.08 -0.10
N VAL A 372 15.79 -6.54 0.32
CA VAL A 372 15.20 -6.13 1.60
C VAL A 372 16.00 -6.69 2.76
N ALA A 373 16.57 -5.82 3.59
CA ALA A 373 17.34 -6.19 4.77
C ALA A 373 16.49 -6.31 6.04
N SER A 374 15.38 -5.56 6.10
CA SER A 374 14.46 -5.61 7.24
C SER A 374 13.02 -5.40 6.80
N VAL A 375 12.10 -5.89 7.59
CA VAL A 375 10.68 -5.63 7.43
C VAL A 375 10.13 -5.06 8.73
N ARG A 376 9.51 -3.88 8.65
CA ARG A 376 8.73 -3.32 9.75
C ARG A 376 7.30 -3.85 9.65
N ILE A 377 6.90 -4.66 10.58
CA ILE A 377 5.62 -5.33 10.61
C ILE A 377 4.71 -4.64 11.62
N ALA A 378 3.63 -4.02 11.16
CA ALA A 378 2.55 -3.62 12.04
C ALA A 378 1.85 -4.89 12.55
N TYR A 379 2.12 -5.27 13.80
CA TYR A 379 1.62 -6.51 14.34
C TYR A 379 0.17 -6.37 14.79
N ASN A 380 -0.72 -6.94 14.03
CA ASN A 380 -2.15 -6.99 14.33
C ASN A 380 -2.70 -8.43 14.41
N GLY A 381 -1.82 -9.42 14.55
CA GLY A 381 -2.18 -10.83 14.52
C GLY A 381 -2.52 -11.38 13.13
N ALA A 382 -2.33 -10.58 12.08
CA ALA A 382 -2.58 -11.03 10.72
C ALA A 382 -1.48 -11.98 10.23
N PRO A 383 -1.82 -13.04 9.46
CA PRO A 383 -0.83 -13.96 8.93
C PRO A 383 0.02 -13.26 7.86
N GLY A 384 1.28 -13.10 8.12
CA GLY A 384 2.31 -12.69 7.19
C GLY A 384 3.30 -13.81 6.91
N ILE A 385 4.46 -13.49 6.35
CA ILE A 385 5.60 -14.39 6.40
C ILE A 385 6.03 -14.48 7.87
N PRO A 386 6.07 -15.66 8.46
CA PRO A 386 6.47 -15.79 9.87
C PRO A 386 7.87 -15.18 10.09
N PRO A 387 8.12 -14.50 11.22
CA PRO A 387 9.42 -13.91 11.53
C PRO A 387 10.60 -14.88 11.38
N ALA A 388 10.43 -16.13 11.79
CA ALA A 388 11.47 -17.14 11.62
C ALA A 388 11.76 -17.48 10.14
N GLU A 389 10.75 -17.39 9.27
CA GLU A 389 10.96 -17.56 7.83
C GLU A 389 11.67 -16.35 7.22
N LEU A 390 11.36 -15.12 7.68
CA LEU A 390 12.08 -13.90 7.30
C LEU A 390 13.55 -13.98 7.71
N GLU A 391 13.83 -14.37 8.93
CA GLU A 391 15.20 -14.56 9.42
C GLU A 391 15.97 -15.61 8.59
N ALA A 392 15.31 -16.71 8.20
CA ALA A 392 15.92 -17.73 7.33
C ALA A 392 16.26 -17.18 5.92
N LEU A 393 15.62 -16.09 5.50
CA LEU A 393 15.91 -15.35 4.28
C LEU A 393 16.97 -14.24 4.48
N GLY A 394 17.49 -14.08 5.69
CA GLY A 394 18.40 -12.98 6.05
C GLY A 394 17.70 -11.63 6.24
N ILE A 395 16.37 -11.63 6.39
CA ILE A 395 15.55 -10.42 6.56
C ILE A 395 15.23 -10.24 8.05
N THR A 396 15.59 -9.10 8.61
CA THR A 396 15.34 -8.79 10.04
C THR A 396 13.88 -8.38 10.26
N PRO A 397 13.12 -9.09 11.11
CA PRO A 397 11.78 -8.65 11.49
C PRO A 397 11.87 -7.55 12.56
N ASN A 398 11.31 -6.39 12.26
CA ASN A 398 11.08 -5.31 13.21
C ASN A 398 9.58 -5.23 13.48
N ILE A 399 9.19 -5.20 14.72
CA ILE A 399 7.77 -5.17 15.10
C ILE A 399 7.39 -3.75 15.51
N GLN A 400 6.37 -3.22 14.88
CA GLN A 400 5.63 -2.06 15.37
C GLN A 400 4.32 -2.56 15.97
N HIS A 401 4.08 -2.27 17.21
CA HIS A 401 2.85 -2.68 17.88
C HIS A 401 2.55 -1.80 19.07
N GLY A 402 1.28 -1.69 19.38
CA GLY A 402 0.77 -0.97 20.52
C GLY A 402 -0.36 -0.01 20.13
N ASP A 403 -1.11 0.34 21.11
CA ASP A 403 -2.08 1.42 21.13
C ASP A 403 -2.13 1.90 22.58
N VAL A 404 -1.17 2.78 22.94
CA VAL A 404 -0.99 3.24 24.31
C VAL A 404 -2.25 3.93 24.80
N VAL A 405 -2.82 3.40 25.85
CA VAL A 405 -3.98 4.00 26.52
C VAL A 405 -3.48 5.00 27.55
N PHE A 406 -3.66 6.27 27.28
CA PHE A 406 -3.27 7.34 28.21
C PHE A 406 -4.16 7.38 29.46
N ASP A 407 -3.54 7.76 30.58
CA ASP A 407 -4.14 7.80 31.91
C ASP A 407 -4.62 6.41 32.39
N ALA A 408 -4.00 5.34 31.90
CA ALA A 408 -4.18 3.99 32.41
C ALA A 408 -3.70 3.88 33.86
N THR A 409 -4.31 2.98 34.64
CA THR A 409 -3.74 2.65 35.94
C THR A 409 -2.41 1.91 35.77
N PRO A 410 -1.48 1.93 36.76
CA PRO A 410 -0.23 1.19 36.67
C PRO A 410 -0.41 -0.31 36.38
N GLU A 411 -1.47 -0.92 36.91
CA GLU A 411 -1.80 -2.33 36.69
C GLU A 411 -2.28 -2.57 35.24
N GLN A 412 -3.09 -1.64 34.69
CA GLN A 412 -3.52 -1.72 33.29
C GLN A 412 -2.33 -1.57 32.33
N ALA A 413 -1.46 -0.60 32.59
CA ALA A 413 -0.26 -0.37 31.79
C ALA A 413 0.69 -1.61 31.83
N LYS A 414 0.89 -2.23 32.99
CA LYS A 414 1.68 -3.46 33.14
C LYS A 414 1.06 -4.65 32.42
N THR A 415 -0.26 -4.83 32.50
CA THR A 415 -0.95 -5.92 31.81
C THR A 415 -0.82 -5.74 30.31
N TRP A 416 -1.07 -4.54 29.79
CA TRP A 416 -0.91 -4.21 28.40
C TRP A 416 0.55 -4.43 27.90
N ALA A 417 1.54 -3.98 28.68
CA ALA A 417 2.94 -4.17 28.33
C ALA A 417 3.33 -5.66 28.30
N ALA A 418 2.81 -6.47 29.23
CA ALA A 418 3.07 -7.90 29.24
C ALA A 418 2.53 -8.59 27.97
N GLU A 419 1.29 -8.28 27.58
CA GLU A 419 0.69 -8.81 26.34
C GLU A 419 1.50 -8.45 25.11
N LEU A 420 1.96 -7.19 25.00
CA LEU A 420 2.78 -6.74 23.88
C LEU A 420 4.16 -7.42 23.85
N VAL A 421 4.84 -7.47 24.99
CA VAL A 421 6.19 -8.04 25.07
C VAL A 421 6.17 -9.53 24.77
N ASP A 422 5.16 -10.27 25.24
CA ASP A 422 5.03 -11.69 24.93
C ASP A 422 4.95 -11.91 23.40
N VAL A 423 4.17 -11.08 22.68
CA VAL A 423 4.08 -11.10 21.21
C VAL A 423 5.43 -10.83 20.54
N VAL A 424 6.12 -9.79 20.98
CA VAL A 424 7.39 -9.35 20.39
C VAL A 424 8.51 -10.38 20.61
N VAL A 425 8.53 -11.00 21.78
CA VAL A 425 9.50 -12.07 22.13
C VAL A 425 9.20 -13.34 21.33
N ASP A 426 7.93 -13.74 21.25
CA ASP A 426 7.51 -14.90 20.45
C ASP A 426 7.84 -14.73 18.97
N ALA A 427 7.70 -13.49 18.46
CA ALA A 427 8.04 -13.12 17.10
C ALA A 427 9.56 -13.02 16.85
N ARG A 428 10.40 -13.16 17.87
CA ARG A 428 11.87 -12.98 17.77
C ARG A 428 12.28 -11.66 17.13
N ALA A 429 11.52 -10.59 17.40
CA ALA A 429 11.83 -9.30 16.86
C ALA A 429 13.21 -8.82 17.32
N ARG A 430 13.97 -8.25 16.38
CA ARG A 430 15.24 -7.59 16.74
C ARG A 430 15.00 -6.19 17.28
N TYR A 431 14.01 -5.48 16.72
CA TYR A 431 13.60 -4.16 17.16
C TYR A 431 12.11 -4.13 17.45
N PHE A 432 11.76 -3.40 18.49
CA PHE A 432 10.37 -3.15 18.85
C PHE A 432 10.11 -1.65 18.86
N GLU A 433 9.31 -1.19 17.91
CA GLU A 433 8.77 0.17 17.86
C GLU A 433 7.47 0.23 18.64
N VAL A 434 7.50 0.92 19.78
CA VAL A 434 6.39 0.96 20.73
C VAL A 434 5.37 1.99 20.27
N ASP A 435 4.28 1.53 19.65
CA ASP A 435 3.22 2.35 19.09
C ASP A 435 3.59 3.02 17.74
N ASN A 436 2.78 3.98 17.26
CA ASN A 436 2.98 4.68 15.98
C ASN A 436 2.53 6.13 16.06
N GLU A 437 3.39 7.08 15.66
CA GLU A 437 3.10 8.50 15.45
C GLU A 437 2.33 9.21 16.58
N ARG A 438 2.61 8.90 17.83
CA ARG A 438 1.91 9.49 19.00
C ARG A 438 2.13 10.99 19.19
N ASN A 439 2.97 11.60 18.38
CA ASN A 439 3.09 13.05 18.32
C ASN A 439 2.01 13.73 17.46
N GLN A 440 1.21 12.97 16.73
CA GLN A 440 0.19 13.55 15.85
C GLN A 440 -1.09 13.91 16.61
N PRO A 441 -1.73 15.06 16.28
CA PRO A 441 -2.91 15.53 17.00
C PRO A 441 -4.10 14.55 17.00
N TRP A 442 -4.27 13.82 15.91
CA TRP A 442 -5.36 12.83 15.77
C TRP A 442 -5.14 11.57 16.59
N MET A 443 -3.91 11.30 17.02
CA MET A 443 -3.59 10.16 17.88
C MET A 443 -3.77 10.48 19.37
N SER A 444 -4.30 11.64 19.72
CA SER A 444 -4.44 12.13 21.11
C SER A 444 -3.13 12.14 21.90
N GLY A 445 -2.00 12.18 21.19
CA GLY A 445 -0.69 11.85 21.72
C GLY A 445 0.31 13.00 21.81
N LEU A 446 -0.14 14.25 21.95
CA LEU A 446 0.75 15.42 22.13
C LEU A 446 1.56 15.40 23.46
N TYR A 447 1.45 14.34 24.24
CA TYR A 447 1.98 14.24 25.60
C TYR A 447 3.08 13.18 25.68
N ALA A 448 4.32 13.60 25.48
CA ALA A 448 5.45 12.70 25.61
C ALA A 448 5.57 12.08 27.02
N ASP A 449 5.23 12.84 28.07
CA ASP A 449 5.24 12.36 29.45
C ASP A 449 4.23 11.22 29.67
N LYS A 450 3.03 11.32 29.13
CA LYS A 450 2.02 10.26 29.21
C LYS A 450 2.44 9.02 28.42
N TYR A 451 2.95 9.22 27.20
CA TYR A 451 3.49 8.13 26.39
C TYR A 451 4.58 7.34 27.13
N ILE A 452 5.49 8.05 27.79
CA ILE A 452 6.56 7.44 28.57
C ILE A 452 5.99 6.66 29.77
N ARG A 453 5.11 7.29 30.53
CA ARG A 453 4.57 6.73 31.77
C ARG A 453 3.64 5.52 31.51
N ASP A 454 2.75 5.66 30.55
CA ASP A 454 1.64 4.72 30.35
C ASP A 454 1.99 3.62 29.32
N GLY A 455 3.00 3.84 28.47
CA GLY A 455 3.39 2.92 27.41
C GLY A 455 4.85 2.48 27.47
N LEU A 456 5.78 3.39 27.13
CA LEU A 456 7.17 3.02 26.88
C LEU A 456 7.87 2.40 28.11
N ARG A 457 7.76 3.03 29.29
CA ARG A 457 8.39 2.55 30.52
C ARG A 457 7.90 1.16 30.94
N PRO A 458 6.57 0.90 31.03
CA PRO A 458 6.07 -0.46 31.32
C PRO A 458 6.60 -1.53 30.36
N VAL A 459 6.74 -1.21 29.06
CA VAL A 459 7.28 -2.13 28.06
C VAL A 459 8.75 -2.41 28.32
N VAL A 460 9.56 -1.39 28.56
CA VAL A 460 11.01 -1.55 28.83
C VAL A 460 11.24 -2.34 30.14
N GLU A 461 10.47 -2.04 31.18
CA GLU A 461 10.53 -2.80 32.45
C GLU A 461 10.17 -4.27 32.23
N ARG A 462 9.13 -4.55 31.42
CA ARG A 462 8.73 -5.93 31.13
C ARG A 462 9.76 -6.68 30.28
N LEU A 463 10.37 -6.05 29.27
CA LEU A 463 11.47 -6.63 28.49
C LEU A 463 12.64 -7.02 29.40
N ALA A 464 13.00 -6.15 30.34
CA ALA A 464 14.04 -6.43 31.33
C ALA A 464 13.67 -7.59 32.27
N GLU A 465 12.41 -7.67 32.74
CA GLU A 465 11.91 -8.77 33.58
C GLU A 465 12.02 -10.13 32.88
N VAL A 466 11.73 -10.21 31.58
CA VAL A 466 11.82 -11.47 30.81
C VAL A 466 13.22 -11.73 30.26
N GLY A 467 14.16 -10.82 30.49
CA GLY A 467 15.54 -10.95 30.02
C GLY A 467 15.70 -10.90 28.50
N SER A 468 14.84 -10.10 27.82
CA SER A 468 14.88 -9.94 26.38
C SER A 468 15.98 -8.97 25.96
N ASP A 469 16.65 -9.25 24.84
CA ASP A 469 17.64 -8.40 24.17
C ASP A 469 17.07 -7.57 23.01
N VAL A 470 15.74 -7.55 22.85
CA VAL A 470 15.04 -6.76 21.86
C VAL A 470 15.37 -5.28 22.07
N LYS A 471 15.83 -4.62 21.01
CA LYS A 471 16.11 -3.18 21.02
C LYS A 471 14.81 -2.38 20.92
N VAL A 472 14.67 -1.38 21.76
CA VAL A 472 13.46 -0.56 21.85
C VAL A 472 13.63 0.71 21.01
N MET A 473 12.63 1.01 20.18
CA MET A 473 12.45 2.28 19.49
C MET A 473 11.28 3.06 20.10
N ASN A 474 11.33 4.38 19.99
CA ASN A 474 10.14 5.20 20.21
C ASN A 474 9.07 4.92 19.14
N ASN A 475 7.97 5.64 19.21
CA ASN A 475 6.75 5.44 18.42
C ASN A 475 6.81 5.91 16.95
N GLY A 476 7.97 5.94 16.31
CA GLY A 476 8.10 6.40 14.92
C GLY A 476 7.37 7.73 14.69
N LEU A 477 8.01 8.85 15.00
CA LEU A 477 7.33 10.15 14.94
C LEU A 477 6.85 10.49 13.54
N GLY A 478 5.64 10.95 13.38
CA GLY A 478 5.17 11.56 12.15
C GLY A 478 5.84 12.90 11.90
N GLY A 479 6.80 12.94 10.98
CA GLY A 479 7.70 14.06 10.79
C GLY A 479 8.70 14.26 11.95
N MET A 480 9.68 15.15 11.77
CA MET A 480 10.60 15.49 12.85
C MET A 480 9.98 16.55 13.76
N ASP A 481 9.34 16.13 14.83
CA ASP A 481 8.68 16.97 15.81
C ASP A 481 9.67 17.35 16.93
N VAL A 482 10.35 18.46 16.77
CA VAL A 482 11.39 18.94 17.68
C VAL A 482 10.84 19.16 19.09
N ASN A 483 9.64 19.73 19.22
CA ASN A 483 9.04 20.04 20.53
C ASN A 483 8.70 18.74 21.29
N TRP A 484 8.19 17.75 20.58
CA TRP A 484 7.90 16.46 21.18
C TRP A 484 9.19 15.74 21.61
N VAL A 485 10.23 15.79 20.78
CA VAL A 485 11.55 15.18 21.08
C VAL A 485 12.19 15.83 22.31
N ASP A 486 12.15 17.17 22.41
CA ASP A 486 12.66 17.90 23.56
C ASP A 486 11.88 17.53 24.86
N SER A 487 10.55 17.42 24.75
CA SER A 487 9.71 16.98 25.86
C SER A 487 9.99 15.50 26.23
N PHE A 488 10.17 14.63 25.24
CA PHE A 488 10.50 13.21 25.43
C PHE A 488 11.82 13.04 26.18
N HIS A 489 12.84 13.79 25.80
CA HIS A 489 14.12 13.84 26.52
C HIS A 489 13.95 14.38 27.94
N ALA A 490 13.29 15.52 28.11
CA ALA A 490 13.09 16.15 29.42
C ALA A 490 12.36 15.27 30.44
N HIS A 491 11.49 14.36 30.00
CA HIS A 491 10.78 13.42 30.84
C HIS A 491 11.46 12.04 30.97
N GLY A 492 12.71 11.90 30.50
CA GLY A 492 13.53 10.69 30.65
C GLY A 492 13.16 9.55 29.71
N GLY A 493 12.45 9.83 28.60
CA GLY A 493 12.14 8.83 27.59
C GLY A 493 13.36 8.45 26.76
N TRP A 494 14.30 9.38 26.60
CA TRP A 494 15.53 9.16 25.83
C TRP A 494 16.38 8.00 26.36
N ASP A 495 16.43 7.83 27.67
CA ASP A 495 17.19 6.76 28.31
C ASP A 495 16.54 5.38 28.20
N LEU A 496 15.27 5.33 27.80
CA LEU A 496 14.51 4.10 27.66
C LEU A 496 14.60 3.45 26.27
N ILE A 497 15.15 4.14 25.28
CA ILE A 497 15.24 3.63 23.90
C ILE A 497 16.68 3.29 23.51
N ASP A 498 16.84 2.35 22.59
CA ASP A 498 18.11 2.02 21.94
C ASP A 498 18.27 2.74 20.61
N ALA A 499 17.17 2.98 19.92
CA ALA A 499 17.14 3.66 18.65
C ALA A 499 16.06 4.74 18.62
N PHE A 500 16.36 5.83 17.94
CA PHE A 500 15.42 6.90 17.66
C PHE A 500 14.80 6.71 16.28
N ALA A 501 13.48 6.67 16.22
CA ALA A 501 12.70 6.43 15.01
C ALA A 501 11.81 7.62 14.65
N PHE A 502 11.75 7.97 13.36
CA PHE A 502 10.78 8.93 12.83
C PHE A 502 10.49 8.69 11.33
N HIS A 503 9.42 9.27 10.84
CA HIS A 503 8.94 9.18 9.48
C HIS A 503 9.24 10.48 8.72
N PRO A 504 10.31 10.56 7.94
CA PRO A 504 10.71 11.79 7.26
C PRO A 504 9.90 12.02 5.98
N GLY A 505 8.61 12.27 6.12
CA GLY A 505 7.82 12.72 4.98
C GLY A 505 8.40 14.01 4.41
N ARG A 506 8.38 14.19 3.10
CA ARG A 506 9.02 15.31 2.41
C ARG A 506 8.06 16.22 1.64
N GLY A 507 6.79 15.90 1.63
CA GLY A 507 5.79 16.65 0.87
C GLY A 507 6.18 16.74 -0.62
N ASN A 508 6.08 17.95 -1.18
CA ASN A 508 6.36 18.23 -2.59
C ASN A 508 7.83 18.54 -2.88
N PHE A 509 8.74 18.27 -1.95
CA PHE A 509 10.16 18.58 -2.14
C PHE A 509 10.97 17.32 -2.50
N THR A 510 12.08 17.54 -3.21
CA THR A 510 13.06 16.48 -3.42
C THR A 510 13.73 16.08 -2.09
N PRO A 511 14.23 14.83 -1.96
CA PRO A 511 14.80 14.36 -0.69
C PRO A 511 15.98 15.17 -0.16
N ASP A 512 16.74 15.80 -1.04
CA ASP A 512 17.90 16.62 -0.70
C ASP A 512 17.57 18.09 -0.31
N TYR A 513 16.30 18.44 -0.25
CA TYR A 513 15.88 19.71 0.31
C TYR A 513 16.16 19.71 1.83
N ALA A 514 16.98 20.64 2.26
CA ALA A 514 17.39 20.76 3.65
C ALA A 514 17.36 22.24 4.08
N PRO A 515 16.14 22.76 4.35
CA PRO A 515 16.00 24.14 4.83
C PRO A 515 16.71 24.32 6.17
N THR A 516 17.13 25.55 6.44
CA THR A 516 17.61 25.90 7.78
C THR A 516 16.45 25.84 8.79
N PRO A 517 16.71 25.71 10.10
CA PRO A 517 15.65 25.71 11.10
C PRO A 517 14.71 26.93 11.02
N ASP A 518 15.24 28.10 10.63
CA ASP A 518 14.45 29.32 10.50
C ASP A 518 13.57 29.35 9.23
N GLU A 519 13.93 28.56 8.23
CA GLU A 519 13.20 28.44 6.95
C GLU A 519 12.21 27.27 6.97
N TRP A 520 12.20 26.48 8.02
CA TRP A 520 11.38 25.30 8.08
C TRP A 520 9.89 25.65 8.07
N VAL A 521 9.19 25.05 7.13
CA VAL A 521 7.73 25.09 7.12
C VAL A 521 7.25 24.01 8.07
N THR A 522 6.83 24.42 9.24
CA THR A 522 6.27 23.50 10.23
C THR A 522 4.85 23.12 9.84
N GLY A 523 4.50 21.83 9.99
CA GLY A 523 3.12 21.40 10.01
C GLY A 523 2.32 22.03 11.16
N SER A 524 1.03 21.74 11.25
CA SER A 524 0.14 22.33 12.27
C SER A 524 0.54 22.01 13.71
N ASN A 525 1.37 20.99 13.93
CA ASN A 525 1.88 20.52 15.23
C ASN A 525 3.37 20.85 15.44
N GLY A 526 4.02 21.59 14.51
CA GLY A 526 5.45 21.89 14.60
C GLY A 526 6.36 20.83 13.95
N SER A 527 5.81 19.75 13.39
CA SER A 527 6.60 18.72 12.73
C SER A 527 7.15 19.19 11.40
N TYR A 528 8.34 18.70 11.08
CA TYR A 528 9.03 18.98 9.82
C TYR A 528 8.86 17.86 8.83
N TRP A 529 8.41 18.23 7.64
CA TRP A 529 8.18 17.34 6.53
C TRP A 529 9.20 17.59 5.41
N ASN A 530 10.45 17.35 5.71
CA ASN A 530 11.52 17.30 4.73
C ASN A 530 12.51 16.20 5.12
N PHE A 531 13.04 15.49 4.12
CA PHE A 531 13.86 14.32 4.38
C PHE A 531 15.23 14.69 4.99
N LEU A 532 16.07 15.36 4.22
CA LEU A 532 17.48 15.59 4.62
C LEU A 532 17.60 16.51 5.83
N GLY A 533 16.78 17.56 5.91
CA GLY A 533 16.76 18.45 7.07
C GLY A 533 16.31 17.73 8.33
N GLY A 534 15.26 16.90 8.25
CA GLY A 534 14.78 16.09 9.37
C GLY A 534 15.82 15.09 9.86
N VAL A 535 16.50 14.38 8.94
CA VAL A 535 17.60 13.45 9.29
C VAL A 535 18.74 14.17 9.99
N ARG A 536 19.17 15.33 9.47
CA ARG A 536 20.25 16.11 10.09
C ARG A 536 19.86 16.64 11.46
N GLU A 537 18.61 17.06 11.64
CA GLU A 537 18.13 17.50 12.95
C GLU A 537 18.05 16.32 13.94
N ALA A 538 17.55 15.17 13.55
CA ALA A 538 17.55 13.96 14.38
C ALA A 538 18.97 13.60 14.85
N LYS A 539 19.94 13.61 13.93
CA LYS A 539 21.37 13.40 14.27
C LYS A 539 21.93 14.46 15.21
N ARG A 540 21.49 15.70 15.06
CA ARG A 540 21.89 16.79 15.97
C ARG A 540 21.39 16.49 17.39
N ARG A 541 20.11 16.07 17.55
CA ARG A 541 19.52 15.70 18.83
C ARG A 541 20.19 14.49 19.46
N ILE A 542 20.47 13.45 18.66
CA ILE A 542 21.21 12.27 19.12
C ILE A 542 22.58 12.66 19.71
N ARG A 543 23.31 13.56 19.06
CA ARG A 543 24.59 14.06 19.59
C ARG A 543 24.42 14.90 20.84
N GLU A 544 23.38 15.76 20.88
CA GLU A 544 23.13 16.68 22.00
C GLU A 544 22.69 15.94 23.24
N TYR A 545 21.77 14.98 23.11
CA TYR A 545 21.27 14.21 24.26
C TYR A 545 22.18 13.03 24.62
N GLY A 546 23.05 12.61 23.72
CA GLY A 546 24.01 11.53 23.94
C GLY A 546 23.41 10.15 23.88
N GLY A 547 24.18 9.19 24.41
CA GLY A 547 23.74 7.79 24.50
C GLY A 547 23.98 6.97 23.23
N GLY A 548 24.50 7.55 22.14
CA GLY A 548 24.88 6.80 20.94
C GLY A 548 23.70 6.06 20.29
N LYS A 549 22.50 6.65 20.29
CA LYS A 549 21.30 6.02 19.76
C LYS A 549 21.42 5.79 18.26
N GLU A 550 20.97 4.63 17.79
CA GLU A 550 20.77 4.38 16.37
C GLU A 550 19.69 5.32 15.81
N LEU A 551 19.78 5.64 14.53
CA LEU A 551 18.76 6.44 13.81
C LEU A 551 18.04 5.59 12.79
N TRP A 552 16.74 5.42 12.97
CA TRP A 552 15.88 4.65 12.09
C TRP A 552 14.81 5.52 11.44
N LEU A 553 14.64 5.35 10.15
CA LEU A 553 13.54 5.92 9.38
C LEU A 553 12.54 4.79 9.16
N THR A 554 11.60 4.64 10.09
CA THR A 554 10.71 3.49 10.11
C THR A 554 9.59 3.55 9.07
N GLU A 555 9.42 4.72 8.43
CA GLU A 555 8.68 4.90 7.18
C GLU A 555 9.35 5.98 6.33
N ALA A 556 9.63 5.68 5.06
CA ALA A 556 10.04 6.63 4.04
C ALA A 556 9.06 6.53 2.86
N TYR A 557 8.81 7.65 2.15
CA TYR A 557 7.67 7.75 1.25
C TYR A 557 8.03 8.27 -0.14
N ALA A 558 7.29 7.76 -1.15
CA ALA A 558 7.00 8.45 -2.40
C ALA A 558 5.55 8.12 -2.79
N CYS A 559 4.74 9.13 -3.03
CA CYS A 559 3.34 8.95 -3.41
C CYS A 559 3.19 9.19 -4.91
N THR A 560 2.85 8.16 -5.68
CA THR A 560 2.69 8.25 -7.13
C THR A 560 1.34 8.79 -7.58
N ARG A 561 0.62 9.41 -6.65
CA ARG A 561 -0.59 10.12 -6.98
C ARG A 561 -0.44 11.58 -6.63
N PRO A 562 -0.49 12.49 -7.61
CA PRO A 562 -0.37 13.91 -7.34
C PRO A 562 -1.58 14.42 -6.58
N ASN A 563 -1.30 15.15 -5.55
CA ASN A 563 -2.24 16.00 -4.85
C ASN A 563 -1.49 17.23 -4.34
N GLN A 564 -2.17 18.12 -3.65
CA GLN A 564 -1.55 19.37 -3.17
C GLN A 564 -0.39 19.19 -2.16
N TRP A 565 -0.21 17.97 -1.61
CA TRP A 565 0.77 17.67 -0.56
C TRP A 565 1.85 16.70 -1.02
N TRP A 566 1.52 15.77 -1.93
CA TRP A 566 2.38 14.68 -2.37
C TRP A 566 2.33 14.62 -3.89
N ASN A 567 3.41 14.98 -4.55
CA ASN A 567 3.40 15.29 -5.97
C ASN A 567 4.39 14.46 -6.78
N ASP A 568 4.68 13.25 -6.39
CA ASP A 568 5.55 12.41 -7.21
C ASP A 568 4.79 11.88 -8.43
N THR A 569 5.36 12.07 -9.59
CA THR A 569 5.05 11.23 -10.75
C THR A 569 5.69 9.86 -10.58
N MET A 570 5.37 8.88 -11.44
CA MET A 570 6.06 7.59 -11.38
C MET A 570 7.57 7.71 -11.64
N ARG A 571 8.00 8.65 -12.49
CA ARG A 571 9.42 8.94 -12.72
C ARG A 571 10.05 9.57 -11.50
N GLN A 572 9.45 10.64 -10.98
CA GLN A 572 9.97 11.34 -9.81
C GLN A 572 10.03 10.44 -8.58
N ALA A 573 9.04 9.54 -8.40
CA ALA A 573 9.08 8.55 -7.33
C ALA A 573 10.31 7.64 -7.45
N ALA A 574 10.65 7.14 -8.65
CA ALA A 574 11.84 6.32 -8.85
C ALA A 574 13.13 7.11 -8.58
N GLU A 575 13.23 8.32 -9.08
CA GLU A 575 14.38 9.22 -8.84
C GLU A 575 14.55 9.53 -7.36
N ASN A 576 13.46 9.81 -6.67
CA ASN A 576 13.46 10.15 -5.24
C ASN A 576 13.73 8.94 -4.34
N VAL A 577 13.29 7.73 -4.72
CA VAL A 577 13.67 6.49 -4.01
C VAL A 577 15.18 6.33 -4.01
N LEU A 578 15.81 6.37 -5.18
CA LEU A 578 17.27 6.21 -5.29
C LEU A 578 18.03 7.30 -4.53
N LEU A 579 17.59 8.56 -4.68
CA LEU A 579 18.24 9.68 -3.99
C LEU A 579 18.06 9.58 -2.46
N THR A 580 16.89 9.22 -1.97
CA THR A 580 16.63 9.00 -0.55
C THR A 580 17.57 7.95 0.02
N MET A 581 17.75 6.82 -0.67
CA MET A 581 18.63 5.74 -0.24
C MET A 581 20.09 6.21 -0.19
N ALA A 582 20.56 6.94 -1.22
CA ALA A 582 21.91 7.48 -1.26
C ALA A 582 22.15 8.50 -0.14
N LEU A 583 21.20 9.38 0.13
CA LEU A 583 21.27 10.37 1.21
C LEU A 583 21.24 9.72 2.60
N ALA A 584 20.36 8.75 2.83
CA ALA A 584 20.31 8.01 4.09
C ALA A 584 21.65 7.32 4.40
N LYS A 585 22.24 6.67 3.39
CA LYS A 585 23.57 6.07 3.50
C LYS A 585 24.65 7.12 3.79
N ALA A 586 24.61 8.27 3.08
CA ALA A 586 25.56 9.35 3.26
C ALA A 586 25.45 10.03 4.64
N GLU A 587 24.27 10.15 5.16
CA GLU A 587 24.04 10.71 6.50
C GLU A 587 24.26 9.68 7.63
N GLY A 588 24.56 8.42 7.32
CA GLY A 588 24.82 7.37 8.33
C GLY A 588 23.57 7.07 9.16
N VAL A 589 22.45 6.88 8.50
CA VAL A 589 21.23 6.32 9.07
C VAL A 589 21.44 4.83 9.25
N ASP A 590 20.94 4.23 10.33
CA ASP A 590 21.13 2.82 10.64
C ASP A 590 20.13 1.90 9.93
N GLY A 591 18.92 2.39 9.69
CA GLY A 591 17.91 1.65 8.94
C GLY A 591 16.85 2.54 8.31
N VAL A 592 16.36 2.12 7.14
CA VAL A 592 15.28 2.80 6.40
C VAL A 592 14.27 1.77 5.96
N ASN A 593 13.03 1.89 6.37
CA ASN A 593 11.93 1.09 5.89
C ASN A 593 11.07 1.92 4.93
N TRP A 594 10.90 1.44 3.70
CA TRP A 594 10.09 2.10 2.69
C TRP A 594 8.59 1.77 2.88
N TYR A 595 7.77 2.78 3.04
CA TYR A 595 6.32 2.63 3.13
C TYR A 595 5.70 2.85 1.75
N GLN A 596 5.23 1.82 1.01
CA GLN A 596 5.18 0.40 1.38
C GLN A 596 5.44 -0.47 0.14
N LEU A 597 5.31 -1.81 0.24
CA LEU A 597 5.62 -2.68 -0.89
C LEU A 597 4.67 -2.46 -2.07
N TYR A 598 3.37 -2.30 -1.83
CA TYR A 598 2.39 -2.07 -2.89
C TYR A 598 1.26 -1.15 -2.43
N ASP A 599 0.54 -0.60 -3.40
CA ASP A 599 -0.60 0.28 -3.16
C ASP A 599 -1.65 -0.44 -2.31
N SER A 600 -2.13 0.23 -1.24
CA SER A 600 -2.92 -0.41 -0.17
C SER A 600 -4.26 -0.99 -0.63
N THR A 601 -4.83 -0.50 -1.74
CA THR A 601 -6.10 -0.99 -2.25
C THR A 601 -5.91 -1.85 -3.46
N ILE A 602 -6.39 -3.10 -3.40
CA ILE A 602 -6.39 -4.05 -4.49
C ILE A 602 -7.81 -4.19 -5.02
N HIS A 603 -8.25 -3.21 -5.75
CA HIS A 603 -9.47 -3.26 -6.53
C HIS A 603 -9.12 -2.85 -7.94
N HIS A 604 -10.11 -2.82 -8.80
CA HIS A 604 -9.87 -2.44 -10.19
C HIS A 604 -9.13 -1.10 -10.24
N PRO A 605 -7.94 -1.01 -10.88
CA PRO A 605 -7.07 0.17 -10.78
C PRO A 605 -7.73 1.48 -11.20
N GLN A 606 -8.69 1.41 -12.12
CA GLN A 606 -9.42 2.57 -12.65
C GLN A 606 -10.47 3.12 -11.68
N GLU A 607 -10.80 2.39 -10.64
CA GLU A 607 -11.87 2.72 -9.70
C GLU A 607 -11.33 3.03 -8.29
N ALA A 608 -10.02 3.05 -8.16
CA ALA A 608 -9.36 3.47 -6.95
C ALA A 608 -9.70 4.89 -6.57
N ASP A 609 -9.80 5.16 -5.26
CA ASP A 609 -10.01 6.54 -4.81
C ASP A 609 -8.88 7.44 -5.27
N PRO A 610 -9.19 8.36 -6.16
CA PRO A 610 -8.18 9.26 -6.67
C PRO A 610 -7.69 10.26 -5.63
N ALA A 611 -8.40 10.47 -4.57
CA ALA A 611 -8.13 11.56 -3.63
C ALA A 611 -7.30 11.12 -2.41
N ASN A 612 -7.13 9.81 -2.16
CA ASN A 612 -6.43 9.34 -0.97
C ASN A 612 -4.98 8.94 -1.30
N PRO A 613 -3.96 9.70 -0.83
CA PRO A 613 -2.56 9.40 -1.06
C PRO A 613 -2.12 8.05 -0.48
N GLU A 614 -2.77 7.59 0.59
CA GLU A 614 -2.43 6.32 1.26
C GLU A 614 -2.48 5.11 0.33
N TYR A 615 -3.28 5.18 -0.73
CA TYR A 615 -3.40 4.12 -1.71
C TYR A 615 -2.34 4.14 -2.82
N HIS A 616 -1.38 5.05 -2.76
CA HIS A 616 -0.41 5.31 -3.83
C HIS A 616 1.05 5.32 -3.38
N HIS A 617 1.32 4.91 -2.13
CA HIS A 617 2.68 4.86 -1.57
C HIS A 617 3.47 3.62 -1.97
N GLY A 618 2.82 2.62 -2.58
CA GLY A 618 3.47 1.36 -2.93
C GLY A 618 4.62 1.49 -3.93
N LEU A 619 5.62 0.64 -3.80
CA LEU A 619 6.62 0.38 -4.84
C LEU A 619 6.02 -0.38 -6.04
N MET A 620 4.85 -0.93 -5.86
CA MET A 620 4.08 -1.69 -6.85
C MET A 620 2.69 -1.10 -7.00
N ASN A 621 2.11 -1.30 -8.18
CA ASN A 621 0.75 -0.92 -8.51
C ASN A 621 -0.27 -1.82 -7.79
N ARG A 622 -1.55 -1.45 -7.86
CA ARG A 622 -2.66 -2.23 -7.29
C ARG A 622 -2.87 -3.59 -7.93
N ASP A 623 -2.54 -3.73 -9.20
CA ASP A 623 -2.53 -5.02 -9.92
C ASP A 623 -1.29 -5.86 -9.58
N LEU A 624 -0.48 -5.40 -8.62
CA LEU A 624 0.77 -5.99 -8.17
C LEU A 624 1.89 -5.97 -9.21
N SER A 625 1.75 -5.25 -10.29
CA SER A 625 2.86 -5.01 -11.20
C SER A 625 3.86 -4.00 -10.62
N ALA A 626 5.14 -4.16 -10.94
CA ALA A 626 6.20 -3.34 -10.40
C ALA A 626 6.17 -1.92 -10.98
N LYS A 627 6.15 -0.89 -10.12
CA LYS A 627 6.39 0.49 -10.54
C LYS A 627 7.88 0.72 -10.83
N PRO A 628 8.25 1.77 -11.56
CA PRO A 628 9.66 2.18 -11.69
C PRO A 628 10.37 2.36 -10.34
N SER A 629 9.64 2.77 -9.30
CA SER A 629 10.17 2.92 -7.94
C SER A 629 10.62 1.59 -7.30
N LEU A 630 10.03 0.43 -7.67
CA LEU A 630 10.52 -0.87 -7.22
C LEU A 630 11.92 -1.16 -7.81
N LEU A 631 12.10 -0.87 -9.10
CA LEU A 631 13.39 -1.05 -9.75
C LEU A 631 14.43 -0.08 -9.17
N ALA A 632 14.01 1.15 -8.83
CA ALA A 632 14.88 2.12 -8.18
C ALA A 632 15.30 1.66 -6.78
N PHE A 633 14.38 1.10 -5.99
CA PHE A 633 14.71 0.51 -4.70
C PHE A 633 15.72 -0.64 -4.85
N ALA A 634 15.46 -1.59 -5.74
CA ALA A 634 16.38 -2.68 -6.04
C ALA A 634 17.75 -2.19 -6.55
N THR A 635 17.78 -1.13 -7.36
CA THR A 635 19.02 -0.49 -7.81
C THR A 635 19.79 0.09 -6.62
N GLY A 636 19.09 0.85 -5.75
CA GLY A 636 19.69 1.45 -4.56
C GLY A 636 20.26 0.41 -3.61
N THR A 637 19.53 -0.66 -3.33
CA THR A 637 20.02 -1.78 -2.48
C THR A 637 21.27 -2.40 -3.09
N GLN A 638 21.24 -2.72 -4.40
CA GLN A 638 22.35 -3.36 -5.10
C GLN A 638 23.62 -2.49 -5.12
N VAL A 639 23.50 -1.22 -5.47
CA VAL A 639 24.69 -0.37 -5.67
C VAL A 639 25.26 0.19 -4.37
N LEU A 640 24.44 0.23 -3.30
CA LEU A 640 24.83 0.80 -2.01
C LEU A 640 25.03 -0.26 -0.93
N GLU A 641 24.83 -1.55 -1.19
CA GLU A 641 24.94 -2.63 -0.19
C GLU A 641 26.26 -2.56 0.57
N GLU A 642 27.37 -2.61 -0.13
CA GLU A 642 28.71 -2.57 0.45
C GLU A 642 29.38 -1.20 0.28
N ALA A 643 28.61 -0.16 -0.08
CA ALA A 643 29.16 1.17 -0.28
C ALA A 643 29.44 1.86 1.06
N GLU A 644 30.61 2.44 1.19
CA GLU A 644 30.96 3.31 2.31
C GLU A 644 30.95 4.78 1.88
N PHE A 645 30.22 5.60 2.60
CA PHE A 645 30.19 7.03 2.30
C PHE A 645 31.54 7.68 2.60
N VAL A 646 32.09 8.40 1.63
CA VAL A 646 33.35 9.10 1.76
C VAL A 646 33.11 10.57 2.11
N ARG A 647 32.36 11.28 1.26
CA ARG A 647 32.09 12.71 1.43
C ARG A 647 31.06 13.25 0.44
N TRP A 648 30.51 14.40 0.76
CA TRP A 648 29.87 15.26 -0.23
C TRP A 648 30.93 15.84 -1.19
N LEU A 649 30.57 15.99 -2.47
CA LEU A 649 31.43 16.57 -3.49
C LEU A 649 31.27 18.11 -3.51
N ASP A 650 32.38 18.83 -3.53
CA ASP A 650 32.35 20.29 -3.78
C ASP A 650 32.41 20.55 -5.28
N LEU A 651 31.24 20.62 -5.91
CA LEU A 651 31.08 20.89 -7.34
C LEU A 651 30.76 22.34 -7.64
N SER A 652 30.71 23.22 -6.63
CA SER A 652 30.29 24.61 -6.75
C SER A 652 31.16 25.44 -7.69
N LYS A 653 32.47 25.09 -7.81
CA LYS A 653 33.40 25.72 -8.74
C LYS A 653 33.19 25.34 -10.21
N ILE A 654 32.46 24.23 -10.45
CA ILE A 654 32.10 23.76 -11.80
C ILE A 654 30.74 24.37 -12.17
N GLU A 655 29.75 24.16 -11.34
CA GLU A 655 28.39 24.70 -11.47
C GLU A 655 27.74 24.69 -10.07
N ARG A 656 27.28 25.85 -9.61
CA ARG A 656 26.77 26.05 -8.22
C ARG A 656 25.57 25.16 -7.84
N HIS A 657 24.81 24.72 -8.83
CA HIS A 657 23.62 23.90 -8.60
C HIS A 657 23.87 22.39 -8.68
N LEU A 658 25.12 22.01 -9.01
CA LEU A 658 25.49 20.60 -8.99
C LEU A 658 25.63 20.11 -7.56
N GLN A 659 25.11 18.92 -7.35
CA GLN A 659 25.20 18.17 -6.10
C GLN A 659 25.88 16.83 -6.38
N GLY A 660 26.51 16.26 -5.38
CA GLY A 660 27.09 14.95 -5.53
C GLY A 660 27.57 14.32 -4.24
N LEU A 661 27.58 13.00 -4.25
CA LEU A 661 28.07 12.14 -3.17
C LEU A 661 29.16 11.24 -3.74
N LEU A 662 30.17 10.97 -2.93
CA LEU A 662 31.20 9.97 -3.21
C LEU A 662 31.08 8.83 -2.21
N PHE A 663 30.97 7.64 -2.75
CA PHE A 663 31.07 6.39 -2.02
C PHE A 663 32.30 5.59 -2.48
N MET A 664 32.83 4.75 -1.61
CA MET A 664 33.77 3.71 -1.97
C MET A 664 33.04 2.37 -1.92
N THR A 665 33.18 1.60 -2.98
CA THR A 665 32.65 0.22 -3.08
C THR A 665 33.79 -0.75 -3.32
N PRO A 666 33.59 -2.07 -3.18
CA PRO A 666 34.60 -3.05 -3.55
C PRO A 666 35.11 -2.91 -4.98
N ASP A 667 34.26 -2.45 -5.89
CA ASP A 667 34.60 -2.19 -7.30
C ASP A 667 35.27 -0.81 -7.54
N GLY A 668 35.51 -0.04 -6.50
CA GLY A 668 36.11 1.30 -6.54
C GLY A 668 35.12 2.44 -6.31
N PRO A 669 35.51 3.68 -6.69
CA PRO A 669 34.70 4.85 -6.43
C PRO A 669 33.36 4.84 -7.17
N LEU A 670 32.29 5.19 -6.45
CA LEU A 670 30.95 5.41 -6.98
C LEU A 670 30.54 6.85 -6.69
N SER A 671 30.29 7.62 -7.73
CA SER A 671 29.80 8.99 -7.61
C SER A 671 28.33 9.07 -7.94
N VAL A 672 27.53 9.70 -7.08
CA VAL A 672 26.12 10.03 -7.34
C VAL A 672 26.05 11.51 -7.65
N LEU A 673 25.54 11.89 -8.82
CA LEU A 673 25.53 13.27 -9.30
C LEU A 673 24.14 13.68 -9.76
N TRP A 674 23.73 14.92 -9.44
CA TRP A 674 22.47 15.51 -9.91
C TRP A 674 22.58 17.04 -9.94
N SER A 675 21.54 17.72 -10.48
CA SER A 675 21.49 19.18 -10.57
C SER A 675 20.21 19.73 -9.93
N ARG A 676 20.30 20.84 -9.24
CA ARG A 676 19.17 21.59 -8.68
C ARG A 676 18.97 22.95 -9.36
N LYS A 677 19.23 23.02 -10.66
CA LYS A 677 18.94 24.23 -11.45
C LYS A 677 17.45 24.56 -11.47
N ASP A 678 16.62 23.52 -11.46
CA ASP A 678 15.16 23.64 -11.43
C ASP A 678 14.60 23.75 -9.99
N GLY A 679 15.47 23.85 -8.98
CA GLY A 679 15.07 23.92 -7.57
C GLY A 679 14.79 22.55 -6.96
N TYR A 680 14.05 22.58 -5.84
CA TYR A 680 13.75 21.42 -5.02
C TYR A 680 12.25 21.05 -5.03
N LEU A 681 11.40 21.95 -5.54
CA LEU A 681 9.95 21.79 -5.50
C LEU A 681 9.48 21.02 -6.72
N LEU A 682 8.67 19.97 -6.49
CA LEU A 682 8.06 19.14 -7.50
C LEU A 682 6.66 19.66 -7.85
N ASN A 683 6.28 19.58 -9.13
CA ASN A 683 4.93 19.89 -9.62
C ASN A 683 4.35 21.21 -9.10
N VAL A 684 5.01 22.32 -9.45
CA VAL A 684 4.63 23.67 -8.99
C VAL A 684 3.35 24.24 -9.62
N ASP A 685 2.87 23.65 -10.70
CA ASP A 685 1.77 24.21 -11.51
C ASP A 685 0.38 23.78 -11.07
N HIS A 686 0.23 23.23 -9.87
CA HIS A 686 -1.07 22.82 -9.38
C HIS A 686 -1.92 24.00 -8.91
N THR A 687 -3.22 23.92 -9.18
CA THR A 687 -4.20 24.91 -8.75
C THR A 687 -4.64 24.62 -7.32
N GLU A 688 -4.66 25.65 -6.47
CA GLU A 688 -5.16 25.55 -5.10
C GLU A 688 -6.58 24.99 -5.08
N GLY A 689 -6.80 23.95 -4.25
CA GLY A 689 -8.08 23.28 -4.12
C GLY A 689 -8.32 22.09 -5.05
N GLN A 690 -7.41 21.79 -5.95
CA GLN A 690 -7.46 20.52 -6.68
C GLN A 690 -6.93 19.39 -5.77
N ALA A 691 -7.72 18.33 -5.67
CA ALA A 691 -7.32 17.12 -4.96
C ALA A 691 -6.52 16.15 -5.85
N TYR A 692 -6.42 16.45 -7.13
CA TYR A 692 -5.82 15.57 -8.13
C TYR A 692 -5.40 16.34 -9.38
N TYR A 693 -4.23 15.99 -9.90
CA TYR A 693 -3.71 16.46 -11.18
C TYR A 693 -3.46 15.26 -12.09
N PRO A 694 -3.65 15.42 -13.41
CA PRO A 694 -3.13 14.41 -14.33
C PRO A 694 -1.61 14.35 -14.22
N HIS A 695 -1.09 13.13 -14.09
CA HIS A 695 0.35 12.91 -14.20
C HIS A 695 0.78 12.98 -15.66
N PRO A 696 1.92 13.59 -15.95
CA PRO A 696 2.59 13.36 -17.22
C PRO A 696 3.00 11.88 -17.30
N GLU A 697 3.10 11.37 -18.50
CA GLU A 697 3.66 10.05 -18.72
C GLU A 697 5.16 10.04 -18.33
N VAL A 698 5.69 8.91 -17.89
CA VAL A 698 7.08 8.85 -17.41
C VAL A 698 8.11 9.31 -18.44
N TRP A 699 7.84 9.15 -19.72
CA TRP A 699 8.68 9.62 -20.82
C TRP A 699 8.50 11.10 -21.15
N GLU A 700 7.46 11.74 -20.62
CA GLU A 700 7.18 13.17 -20.78
C GLU A 700 7.60 13.98 -19.55
N ASP A 701 7.78 13.30 -18.43
CA ASP A 701 8.17 13.89 -17.16
C ASP A 701 9.68 14.03 -17.06
N ASP A 702 10.23 14.98 -17.76
CA ASP A 702 11.67 15.22 -17.83
C ASP A 702 12.01 16.58 -17.17
N TRP A 703 13.13 16.62 -16.46
CA TRP A 703 13.62 17.88 -15.89
C TRP A 703 13.94 18.88 -17.00
N PRO A 704 13.42 20.11 -16.95
CA PRO A 704 13.55 21.05 -18.06
C PRO A 704 14.99 21.51 -18.29
N THR A 705 15.81 21.61 -17.23
CA THR A 705 17.17 22.14 -17.34
C THR A 705 18.22 21.04 -17.30
N LYS A 706 19.00 20.92 -18.36
CA LYS A 706 20.14 19.99 -18.44
C LYS A 706 21.44 20.73 -18.20
N THR A 707 22.35 20.12 -17.43
CA THR A 707 23.73 20.57 -17.25
C THR A 707 24.68 19.60 -17.95
N HIS A 708 25.46 20.12 -18.88
CA HIS A 708 26.39 19.31 -19.63
C HIS A 708 27.80 19.44 -19.06
N LEU A 709 28.39 18.29 -18.76
CA LEU A 709 29.75 18.19 -18.25
C LEU A 709 30.60 17.35 -19.21
N THR A 710 31.90 17.50 -19.10
CA THR A 710 32.88 16.66 -19.80
C THR A 710 33.87 16.07 -18.82
N VAL A 711 34.28 14.83 -19.11
CA VAL A 711 35.35 14.10 -18.43
C VAL A 711 36.45 13.77 -19.45
N ARG A 712 37.71 13.96 -19.06
CA ARG A 712 38.86 13.63 -19.93
C ARG A 712 39.14 12.14 -19.87
N GLY A 713 38.98 11.48 -21.02
CA GLY A 713 39.45 10.11 -21.32
C GLY A 713 38.95 9.00 -20.40
N GLY A 714 38.94 7.81 -20.88
CA GLY A 714 38.61 6.61 -20.11
C GLY A 714 37.31 5.94 -20.51
N GLU A 715 36.80 5.16 -19.59
CA GLU A 715 35.50 4.49 -19.66
C GLU A 715 34.74 4.75 -18.37
N LEU A 716 33.48 5.09 -18.48
CA LEU A 716 32.56 5.28 -17.37
C LEU A 716 31.33 4.40 -17.56
N VAL A 717 30.78 3.89 -16.47
CA VAL A 717 29.47 3.28 -16.47
C VAL A 717 28.49 4.24 -15.79
N GLU A 718 27.52 4.72 -16.54
CA GLU A 718 26.39 5.49 -16.03
C GLU A 718 25.27 4.52 -15.67
N ILE A 719 24.68 4.69 -14.49
CA ILE A 719 23.53 3.92 -14.00
C ILE A 719 22.43 4.93 -13.69
N ASP A 720 21.27 4.75 -14.27
CA ASP A 720 20.10 5.61 -14.02
C ASP A 720 19.26 5.17 -12.81
N CYS A 721 18.19 5.91 -12.52
CA CYS A 721 17.37 5.66 -11.33
C CYS A 721 16.69 4.29 -11.30
N ILE A 722 16.42 3.66 -12.45
CA ILE A 722 15.83 2.32 -12.52
C ILE A 722 16.87 1.21 -12.81
N GLY A 723 18.16 1.53 -12.72
CA GLY A 723 19.26 0.56 -12.82
C GLY A 723 19.74 0.22 -14.21
N ARG A 724 19.30 0.94 -15.25
CA ARG A 724 19.83 0.74 -16.61
C ARG A 724 21.27 1.24 -16.68
N ARG A 725 22.11 0.46 -17.33
CA ARG A 725 23.55 0.74 -17.40
C ARG A 725 23.94 1.14 -18.83
N ARG A 726 24.75 2.17 -18.93
CA ARG A 726 25.31 2.65 -20.18
C ARG A 726 26.82 2.86 -20.04
N THR A 727 27.60 2.17 -20.86
CA THR A 727 29.04 2.40 -20.96
C THR A 727 29.29 3.63 -21.83
N LEU A 728 30.04 4.58 -21.29
CA LEU A 728 30.48 5.81 -21.95
C LEU A 728 32.00 5.73 -22.12
N SER A 729 32.51 5.86 -23.34
CA SER A 729 33.94 5.78 -23.63
C SER A 729 34.38 6.82 -24.62
N GLY A 730 35.64 7.22 -24.56
CA GLY A 730 36.24 8.16 -25.52
C GLY A 730 37.34 9.03 -24.91
N SER A 731 38.00 9.81 -25.76
CA SER A 731 39.01 10.80 -25.30
C SER A 731 38.40 11.97 -24.51
N ARG A 732 37.11 12.25 -24.72
CA ARG A 732 36.32 13.22 -24.04
C ARG A 732 34.88 12.70 -23.90
N ILE A 733 34.47 12.36 -22.70
CA ILE A 733 33.16 11.81 -22.41
C ILE A 733 32.23 12.96 -22.03
N LYS A 734 31.04 13.03 -22.63
CA LYS A 734 29.99 13.98 -22.28
C LYS A 734 29.03 13.34 -21.28
N LEU A 735 28.77 14.04 -20.18
CA LEU A 735 27.73 13.71 -19.19
C LEU A 735 26.61 14.74 -19.28
N THR A 736 25.39 14.30 -19.11
CA THR A 736 24.22 15.17 -19.01
C THR A 736 23.56 14.91 -17.68
N LEU A 737 23.53 15.94 -16.82
CA LEU A 737 22.91 15.92 -15.52
C LEU A 737 21.68 16.83 -15.50
N ASP A 738 20.69 16.41 -14.76
CA ASP A 738 19.45 17.14 -14.48
C ASP A 738 19.03 16.90 -13.03
N GLY A 739 17.77 17.05 -12.68
CA GLY A 739 17.28 16.82 -11.33
C GLY A 739 17.31 15.36 -10.89
N ALA A 740 17.36 14.41 -11.84
CA ALA A 740 17.44 12.99 -11.56
C ALA A 740 18.84 12.57 -11.08
N PRO A 741 18.98 11.78 -10.01
CA PRO A 741 20.26 11.25 -9.59
C PRO A 741 20.77 10.23 -10.60
N LYS A 742 22.05 10.34 -10.97
CA LYS A 742 22.77 9.38 -11.81
C LYS A 742 24.02 8.91 -11.09
N LEU A 743 24.28 7.63 -11.19
CA LEU A 743 25.44 7.00 -10.58
C LEU A 743 26.51 6.76 -11.64
N TYR A 744 27.74 7.01 -11.28
CA TYR A 744 28.89 6.87 -12.18
C TYR A 744 29.98 6.02 -11.54
N ARG A 745 30.36 4.92 -12.21
CA ARG A 745 31.58 4.15 -11.93
C ARG A 745 32.66 4.55 -12.93
N GLY A 746 33.92 4.52 -12.52
CA GLY A 746 35.05 4.90 -13.37
C GLY A 746 35.50 6.35 -13.22
N LEU A 747 34.78 7.20 -12.46
CA LEU A 747 35.34 8.46 -11.97
C LEU A 747 36.32 8.16 -10.83
N SER A 748 37.38 8.98 -10.71
CA SER A 748 38.33 8.84 -9.60
C SER A 748 37.72 9.22 -8.25
N ALA A 749 38.45 8.99 -7.15
CA ALA A 749 38.07 9.46 -5.83
C ALA A 749 38.06 11.00 -5.69
N GLN A 750 38.45 11.74 -6.72
CA GLN A 750 38.43 13.19 -6.81
C GLN A 750 37.70 13.63 -8.10
N PRO A 751 36.40 13.36 -8.25
CA PRO A 751 35.67 13.64 -9.48
C PRO A 751 35.65 15.12 -9.84
N GLU A 752 35.74 16.03 -8.86
CA GLU A 752 35.81 17.49 -9.06
C GLU A 752 37.04 17.91 -9.92
N GLN A 753 38.09 17.13 -9.88
CA GLN A 753 39.30 17.41 -10.68
C GLN A 753 39.14 16.92 -12.12
N GLN A 754 38.25 15.96 -12.38
CA GLN A 754 38.04 15.39 -13.71
C GLN A 754 36.88 16.06 -14.48
N LEU A 755 35.86 16.50 -13.75
CA LEU A 755 34.68 17.13 -14.31
C LEU A 755 34.98 18.59 -14.76
N ARG A 756 34.46 18.96 -15.94
CA ARG A 756 34.49 20.32 -16.48
C ARG A 756 33.13 20.67 -17.08
N LEU A 757 32.72 21.92 -16.97
CA LEU A 757 31.56 22.40 -17.72
C LEU A 757 31.84 22.24 -19.24
N ALA A 758 30.84 21.74 -19.99
CA ALA A 758 30.98 21.41 -21.42
C ALA A 758 31.03 22.63 -22.34
#